data_916a3f43e7f8b473e7a702903300d2fa
#
_entry.id   916a3f43e7f8b473e7a702903300d2fa
#
_cell.length_a   1.000
_cell.length_b   1.000
_cell.length_c   1.000
_cell.angle_alpha   90.00
_cell.angle_beta   90.00
_cell.angle_gamma   90.00
#
_symmetry.space_group_name_H-M   'P 1'
#
loop_
_entity.id
_entity.type
_entity.pdbx_description
1 polymer ?
#
loop_
_entity_poly.entity_id
_entity_poly.type
_entity_poly.pdbx_seq_one_letter_code
_entity_poly.pdbx_strand_id
1 'polypeptide(L)'
;MLDLSTLNPPQREAVTAPGGPLLVLAGAGSGKTRVITHRVAWLIAQGAAPASILAVTFTNKAADEMRERVVKLVGAAGAGVSISTFHAFGRWLLQREHAAAGLPRSFAICDSADQLTLLKRCMREVNVDDRSFDVRRVLALVSRAKNALREGVPVRPDGQGDDYDLVASEVFPRYQAALRAQRSVDFDDLIALPVALLRRHAAVRERYQDRFRHLLVDEYQDTNPSQLELLRLLAGDRCDVCAVGDDDQAIYGWRGADVRNVLRFERHFPGAREIRLEQNYRSTGHILACANAVIGENPRRKAKRLWTSAEDGEPVRVAVLAGEEEEARHVTDEIVRARAEGRPWSHFAVLYRLNGQARPVEEALREAQVPYHVRAGQSFFDRAEVRDLLAYLKICSQPEDDVSVSRVVNVPARGIGDASLERAQAWAADRGCTLLAALERASEVEGLPRAAAEGMRDFAELAKRYRAAFRAGPIGEVARRLVAEVDLHAHARASVKSAEAAQRKMGALEDVLRSLETWSERTRQSPTLANYLARLALDSREDEPEAGEGVTLMTLHAAKGLEFPLVFLVGVEEDLLPCAGIQGEARDLEEERRLAYVGITRARERLVVTRAAARVKRGKVLVRTPSRFLRAFPAGSFVLHDPARDVQPPEKVAQRSAEVMAALRARFGGAKA
;
A
#
# COMPACT_ATOMS: atom_id res chain seq x y z
N MET A 1 26.14 -11.36 -24.57
CA MET A 1 26.05 -9.90 -24.77
C MET A 1 24.60 -9.50 -24.44
N LEU A 2 24.39 -8.45 -23.68
CA LEU A 2 23.02 -7.97 -23.32
C LEU A 2 22.30 -7.50 -24.59
N ASP A 3 21.15 -8.08 -24.92
CA ASP A 3 20.33 -7.65 -26.05
C ASP A 3 19.54 -6.38 -25.72
N LEU A 4 19.86 -5.29 -26.41
CA LEU A 4 19.19 -4.00 -26.32
C LEU A 4 18.33 -3.69 -27.56
N SER A 5 18.22 -4.61 -28.52
CA SER A 5 17.47 -4.40 -29.77
C SER A 5 15.98 -4.22 -29.55
N THR A 6 15.46 -4.79 -28.46
CA THR A 6 14.05 -4.72 -28.07
C THR A 6 13.66 -3.39 -27.41
N LEU A 7 14.63 -2.51 -27.11
CA LEU A 7 14.39 -1.19 -26.52
C LEU A 7 14.23 -0.14 -27.63
N ASN A 8 13.26 0.77 -27.43
CA ASN A 8 13.18 1.94 -28.32
C ASN A 8 14.36 2.91 -28.08
N PRO A 9 14.60 3.88 -28.99
CA PRO A 9 15.75 4.77 -28.87
C PRO A 9 15.86 5.49 -27.50
N PRO A 10 14.82 6.15 -26.95
CA PRO A 10 14.90 6.78 -25.62
C PRO A 10 15.14 5.79 -24.48
N GLN A 11 14.53 4.60 -24.52
CA GLN A 11 14.78 3.56 -23.53
C GLN A 11 16.24 3.09 -23.57
N ARG A 12 16.78 2.89 -24.78
CA ARG A 12 18.17 2.50 -24.98
C ARG A 12 19.12 3.58 -24.49
N GLU A 13 18.84 4.86 -24.80
CA GLU A 13 19.61 6.00 -24.29
C GLU A 13 19.63 6.02 -22.76
N ALA A 14 18.47 5.84 -22.10
CA ALA A 14 18.39 5.79 -20.65
C ALA A 14 19.17 4.62 -20.04
N VAL A 15 19.12 3.45 -20.67
CA VAL A 15 19.84 2.24 -20.22
C VAL A 15 21.35 2.42 -20.34
N THR A 16 21.83 3.02 -21.43
CA THR A 16 23.26 3.15 -21.75
C THR A 16 23.86 4.49 -21.33
N ALA A 17 23.07 5.36 -20.69
CA ALA A 17 23.56 6.65 -20.22
C ALA A 17 24.82 6.50 -19.35
N PRO A 18 25.83 7.34 -19.50
CA PRO A 18 27.04 7.31 -18.66
C PRO A 18 26.69 7.56 -17.20
N GLY A 19 27.65 7.30 -16.29
CA GLY A 19 27.51 7.59 -14.87
C GLY A 19 27.20 9.06 -14.59
N GLY A 20 26.64 9.32 -13.43
CA GLY A 20 26.15 10.63 -13.00
C GLY A 20 24.64 10.65 -12.80
N PRO A 21 24.08 11.76 -12.33
CA PRO A 21 22.66 11.83 -12.02
C PRO A 21 21.81 11.82 -13.30
N LEU A 22 20.84 10.94 -13.33
CA LEU A 22 19.93 10.72 -14.46
C LEU A 22 18.48 10.69 -13.96
N LEU A 23 17.65 11.55 -14.53
CA LEU A 23 16.20 11.50 -14.36
C LEU A 23 15.57 10.93 -15.64
N VAL A 24 14.88 9.82 -15.51
CA VAL A 24 14.07 9.23 -16.58
C VAL A 24 12.61 9.55 -16.30
N LEU A 25 12.06 10.52 -17.03
CA LEU A 25 10.64 10.87 -16.98
C LEU A 25 9.86 9.91 -17.86
N ALA A 26 9.24 8.94 -17.25
CA ALA A 26 8.62 7.83 -17.94
C ALA A 26 7.11 7.82 -17.70
N GLY A 27 6.32 8.21 -18.70
CA GLY A 27 4.88 8.25 -18.61
C GLY A 27 4.23 6.88 -18.33
N ALA A 28 2.92 6.87 -18.13
CA ALA A 28 2.19 5.62 -17.94
C ALA A 28 2.42 4.66 -19.13
N GLY A 29 2.67 3.38 -18.85
CA GLY A 29 2.84 2.35 -19.87
C GLY A 29 4.07 2.50 -20.79
N SER A 30 5.05 3.36 -20.45
CA SER A 30 6.26 3.59 -21.25
C SER A 30 7.43 2.65 -20.97
N GLY A 31 7.27 1.70 -20.03
CA GLY A 31 8.28 0.70 -19.71
C GLY A 31 9.29 1.11 -18.63
N LYS A 32 8.90 1.89 -17.62
CA LYS A 32 9.71 2.28 -16.45
C LYS A 32 10.58 1.13 -15.90
N THR A 33 9.92 0.09 -15.44
CA THR A 33 10.59 -1.07 -14.82
C THR A 33 11.52 -1.80 -15.82
N ARG A 34 11.18 -1.78 -17.11
CA ARG A 34 12.05 -2.35 -18.16
C ARG A 34 13.35 -1.58 -18.26
N VAL A 35 13.31 -0.26 -18.24
CA VAL A 35 14.53 0.58 -18.29
C VAL A 35 15.41 0.33 -17.08
N ILE A 36 14.86 0.33 -15.87
CA ILE A 36 15.62 0.06 -14.63
C ILE A 36 16.31 -1.30 -14.68
N THR A 37 15.58 -2.35 -15.02
CA THR A 37 16.13 -3.71 -15.04
C THR A 37 17.22 -3.89 -16.10
N HIS A 38 17.04 -3.29 -17.29
CA HIS A 38 18.06 -3.31 -18.33
C HIS A 38 19.27 -2.44 -17.97
N ARG A 39 19.08 -1.31 -17.26
CA ARG A 39 20.20 -0.50 -16.79
C ARG A 39 21.04 -1.25 -15.74
N VAL A 40 20.41 -1.96 -14.80
CA VAL A 40 21.13 -2.86 -13.88
C VAL A 40 21.95 -3.89 -14.67
N ALA A 41 21.31 -4.54 -15.63
CA ALA A 41 21.98 -5.53 -16.48
C ALA A 41 23.13 -4.92 -17.30
N TRP A 42 22.94 -3.71 -17.82
CA TRP A 42 23.95 -2.96 -18.55
C TRP A 42 25.16 -2.60 -17.67
N LEU A 43 24.93 -2.09 -16.46
CA LEU A 43 26.02 -1.77 -15.52
C LEU A 43 26.87 -3.01 -15.20
N ILE A 44 26.24 -4.16 -14.97
CA ILE A 44 26.95 -5.44 -14.76
C ILE A 44 27.75 -5.83 -16.00
N ALA A 45 27.16 -5.69 -17.20
CA ALA A 45 27.85 -5.98 -18.47
C ALA A 45 29.04 -5.04 -18.72
N GLN A 46 29.04 -3.83 -18.18
CA GLN A 46 30.15 -2.87 -18.20
C GLN A 46 31.17 -3.11 -17.07
N GLY A 47 31.04 -4.18 -16.31
CA GLY A 47 32.01 -4.56 -15.28
C GLY A 47 31.69 -4.03 -13.86
N ALA A 48 30.54 -3.42 -13.63
CA ALA A 48 30.13 -3.05 -12.29
C ALA A 48 29.90 -4.32 -11.43
N ALA A 49 30.47 -4.35 -10.23
CA ALA A 49 30.24 -5.44 -9.29
C ALA A 49 28.74 -5.44 -8.88
N PRO A 50 28.03 -6.57 -8.96
CA PRO A 50 26.60 -6.62 -8.60
C PRO A 50 26.31 -6.07 -7.20
N ALA A 51 27.19 -6.32 -6.22
CA ALA A 51 27.07 -5.82 -4.86
C ALA A 51 27.23 -4.29 -4.72
N SER A 52 27.73 -3.61 -5.77
CA SER A 52 27.85 -2.15 -5.80
C SER A 52 26.59 -1.44 -6.31
N ILE A 53 25.56 -2.20 -6.69
CA ILE A 53 24.31 -1.68 -7.23
C ILE A 53 23.22 -1.81 -6.15
N LEU A 54 22.58 -0.69 -5.84
CA LEU A 54 21.38 -0.61 -5.02
C LEU A 54 20.21 -0.12 -5.86
N ALA A 55 19.17 -0.94 -6.00
CA ALA A 55 17.92 -0.57 -6.64
C ALA A 55 16.80 -0.55 -5.61
N VAL A 56 16.12 0.58 -5.48
CA VAL A 56 15.03 0.75 -4.53
C VAL A 56 13.72 1.07 -5.23
N THR A 57 12.63 0.50 -4.70
CA THR A 57 11.27 0.70 -5.18
C THR A 57 10.30 0.87 -4.00
N PHE A 58 9.00 1.03 -4.26
CA PHE A 58 8.00 1.31 -3.23
C PHE A 58 7.40 0.07 -2.59
N THR A 59 7.14 -1.00 -3.38
CA THR A 59 6.47 -2.22 -2.89
C THR A 59 7.38 -3.43 -2.94
N ASN A 60 7.16 -4.40 -2.05
CA ASN A 60 7.94 -5.63 -2.04
C ASN A 60 7.67 -6.45 -3.31
N LYS A 61 6.43 -6.46 -3.79
CA LYS A 61 6.08 -7.09 -5.08
C LYS A 61 6.91 -6.52 -6.23
N ALA A 62 7.00 -5.19 -6.34
CA ALA A 62 7.82 -4.54 -7.36
C ALA A 62 9.31 -4.88 -7.21
N ALA A 63 9.81 -4.98 -5.97
CA ALA A 63 11.19 -5.40 -5.70
C ALA A 63 11.44 -6.86 -6.11
N ASP A 64 10.50 -7.76 -5.83
CA ASP A 64 10.60 -9.17 -6.21
C ASP A 64 10.52 -9.34 -7.74
N GLU A 65 9.56 -8.69 -8.41
CA GLU A 65 9.48 -8.68 -9.87
C GLU A 65 10.74 -8.10 -10.54
N MET A 66 11.29 -7.01 -9.97
CA MET A 66 12.52 -6.41 -10.46
C MET A 66 13.69 -7.40 -10.32
N ARG A 67 13.79 -8.09 -9.20
CA ARG A 67 14.83 -9.10 -8.92
C ARG A 67 14.74 -10.26 -9.92
N GLU A 68 13.54 -10.80 -10.14
CA GLU A 68 13.31 -11.87 -11.10
C GLU A 68 13.71 -11.46 -12.53
N ARG A 69 13.34 -10.25 -12.94
CA ARG A 69 13.68 -9.72 -14.27
C ARG A 69 15.19 -9.50 -14.43
N VAL A 70 15.86 -8.97 -13.39
CA VAL A 70 17.33 -8.82 -13.40
C VAL A 70 18.02 -10.18 -13.50
N VAL A 71 17.59 -11.16 -12.70
CA VAL A 71 18.14 -12.52 -12.77
C VAL A 71 17.92 -13.17 -14.14
N LYS A 72 16.75 -12.95 -14.77
CA LYS A 72 16.51 -13.41 -16.17
C LYS A 72 17.45 -12.78 -17.18
N LEU A 73 17.86 -11.52 -16.99
CA LEU A 73 18.73 -10.79 -17.91
C LEU A 73 20.22 -11.14 -17.76
N VAL A 74 20.71 -11.35 -16.53
CA VAL A 74 22.15 -11.50 -16.23
C VAL A 74 22.51 -12.81 -15.52
N GLY A 75 21.56 -13.72 -15.34
CA GLY A 75 21.78 -15.00 -14.68
C GLY A 75 22.14 -14.85 -13.19
N ALA A 76 23.01 -15.73 -12.69
CA ALA A 76 23.41 -15.79 -11.28
C ALA A 76 24.03 -14.48 -10.74
N ALA A 77 24.64 -13.67 -11.59
CA ALA A 77 25.20 -12.37 -11.20
C ALA A 77 24.11 -11.43 -10.64
N GLY A 78 22.88 -11.53 -11.14
CA GLY A 78 21.75 -10.74 -10.68
C GLY A 78 21.39 -10.95 -9.21
N ALA A 79 21.69 -12.10 -8.63
CA ALA A 79 21.46 -12.40 -7.22
C ALA A 79 22.33 -11.56 -6.25
N GLY A 80 23.45 -11.01 -6.75
CA GLY A 80 24.33 -10.14 -5.97
C GLY A 80 23.88 -8.68 -5.90
N VAL A 81 22.88 -8.27 -6.68
CA VAL A 81 22.34 -6.90 -6.68
C VAL A 81 21.46 -6.68 -5.45
N SER A 82 21.63 -5.54 -4.79
CA SER A 82 20.77 -5.15 -3.66
C SER A 82 19.48 -4.53 -4.21
N ILE A 83 18.38 -5.30 -4.22
CA ILE A 83 17.05 -4.86 -4.68
C ILE A 83 16.09 -4.95 -3.50
N SER A 84 15.46 -3.83 -3.11
CA SER A 84 14.56 -3.77 -1.96
C SER A 84 13.63 -2.56 -2.00
N THR A 85 12.71 -2.48 -1.03
CA THR A 85 12.00 -1.22 -0.74
C THR A 85 12.88 -0.30 0.11
N PHE A 86 12.55 1.01 0.15
CA PHE A 86 13.22 1.97 1.04
C PHE A 86 13.21 1.49 2.50
N HIS A 87 12.06 1.04 3.00
CA HIS A 87 11.89 0.57 4.37
C HIS A 87 12.69 -0.72 4.65
N ALA A 88 12.70 -1.67 3.72
CA ALA A 88 13.48 -2.90 3.86
C ALA A 88 14.99 -2.60 3.88
N PHE A 89 15.45 -1.67 3.03
CA PHE A 89 16.82 -1.20 3.04
C PHE A 89 17.18 -0.50 4.36
N GLY A 90 16.32 0.42 4.83
CA GLY A 90 16.53 1.11 6.09
C GLY A 90 16.60 0.17 7.29
N ARG A 91 15.68 -0.81 7.36
CA ARG A 91 15.75 -1.87 8.36
C ARG A 91 17.06 -2.66 8.29
N TRP A 92 17.47 -3.09 7.09
CA TRP A 92 18.71 -3.82 6.90
C TRP A 92 19.91 -3.00 7.37
N LEU A 93 19.96 -1.70 7.07
CA LEU A 93 21.01 -0.79 7.49
C LEU A 93 21.05 -0.65 9.02
N LEU A 94 19.88 -0.41 9.66
CA LEU A 94 19.76 -0.29 11.11
C LEU A 94 20.16 -1.58 11.84
N GLN A 95 19.80 -2.75 11.32
CA GLN A 95 20.20 -4.03 11.92
C GLN A 95 21.72 -4.25 11.85
N ARG A 96 22.36 -3.81 10.78
CA ARG A 96 23.80 -3.96 10.58
C ARG A 96 24.60 -2.97 11.42
N GLU A 97 24.12 -1.76 11.56
CA GLU A 97 24.75 -0.66 12.29
C GLU A 97 24.02 -0.38 13.62
N HIS A 98 23.35 -1.37 14.17
CA HIS A 98 22.48 -1.22 15.34
C HIS A 98 23.13 -0.50 16.53
N ALA A 99 24.41 -0.79 16.82
CA ALA A 99 25.13 -0.16 17.91
C ALA A 99 25.34 1.36 17.67
N ALA A 100 25.71 1.75 16.45
CA ALA A 100 25.86 3.16 16.08
C ALA A 100 24.52 3.89 16.00
N ALA A 101 23.44 3.18 15.67
CA ALA A 101 22.07 3.69 15.69
C ALA A 101 21.43 3.76 17.09
N GLY A 102 22.09 3.24 18.11
CA GLY A 102 21.55 3.18 19.49
C GLY A 102 20.39 2.20 19.63
N LEU A 103 20.32 1.18 18.76
CA LEU A 103 19.27 0.16 18.75
C LEU A 103 19.80 -1.20 19.21
N PRO A 104 18.94 -2.08 19.75
CA PRO A 104 19.31 -3.46 19.92
C PRO A 104 19.47 -4.15 18.55
N ARG A 105 20.25 -5.22 18.49
CA ARG A 105 20.46 -5.98 17.25
C ARG A 105 19.14 -6.52 16.66
N SER A 106 18.19 -6.84 17.53
CA SER A 106 16.81 -7.21 17.16
C SER A 106 15.87 -6.18 17.78
N PHE A 107 15.31 -5.32 16.96
CA PHE A 107 14.28 -4.35 17.34
C PHE A 107 12.94 -4.72 16.70
N ALA A 108 11.85 -4.37 17.38
CA ALA A 108 10.49 -4.56 16.90
C ALA A 108 10.11 -3.46 15.89
N ILE A 109 9.19 -3.77 14.99
CA ILE A 109 8.51 -2.77 14.14
C ILE A 109 7.10 -2.59 14.67
N CYS A 110 6.82 -1.38 15.16
CA CYS A 110 5.51 -0.95 15.63
C CYS A 110 4.60 -0.70 14.42
N ASP A 111 3.58 -1.53 14.22
CA ASP A 111 2.64 -1.36 13.12
C ASP A 111 1.64 -0.21 13.37
N SER A 112 0.83 0.14 12.35
CA SER A 112 -0.06 1.30 12.43
C SER A 112 -1.07 1.23 13.59
N ALA A 113 -1.48 0.04 13.99
CA ALA A 113 -2.44 -0.11 15.08
C ALA A 113 -1.75 -0.08 16.43
N ASP A 114 -0.56 -0.64 16.50
CA ASP A 114 0.33 -0.55 17.67
C ASP A 114 0.71 0.91 17.92
N GLN A 115 1.03 1.67 16.85
CA GLN A 115 1.27 3.12 16.91
C GLN A 115 0.08 3.88 17.50
N LEU A 116 -1.15 3.59 17.04
CA LEU A 116 -2.35 4.24 17.58
C LEU A 116 -2.55 3.92 19.05
N THR A 117 -2.32 2.68 19.47
CA THR A 117 -2.45 2.26 20.86
C THR A 117 -1.40 2.95 21.73
N LEU A 118 -0.14 2.99 21.28
CA LEU A 118 0.95 3.66 21.98
C LEU A 118 0.70 5.17 22.08
N LEU A 119 0.26 5.79 20.99
CA LEU A 119 -0.03 7.22 20.94
C LEU A 119 -1.17 7.61 21.88
N LYS A 120 -2.24 6.81 21.96
CA LYS A 120 -3.33 7.00 22.94
C LYS A 120 -2.82 7.02 24.38
N ARG A 121 -1.91 6.11 24.72
CA ARG A 121 -1.28 6.09 26.04
C ARG A 121 -0.50 7.39 26.28
N CYS A 122 0.34 7.81 25.32
CA CYS A 122 1.10 9.05 25.43
C CYS A 122 0.20 10.30 25.54
N MET A 123 -0.96 10.32 24.85
CA MET A 123 -1.92 11.41 24.98
C MET A 123 -2.51 11.48 26.41
N ARG A 124 -2.84 10.35 27.01
CA ARG A 124 -3.32 10.29 28.41
C ARG A 124 -2.27 10.79 29.42
N GLU A 125 -1.00 10.47 29.20
CA GLU A 125 0.13 10.94 30.03
C GLU A 125 0.29 12.47 30.02
N VAL A 126 -0.21 13.16 28.99
CA VAL A 126 -0.26 14.62 28.89
C VAL A 126 -1.64 15.21 29.20
N ASN A 127 -2.54 14.41 29.80
CA ASN A 127 -3.90 14.78 30.13
C ASN A 127 -4.75 15.23 28.93
N VAL A 128 -4.46 14.70 27.73
CA VAL A 128 -5.26 14.94 26.51
C VAL A 128 -6.22 13.77 26.31
N ASP A 129 -7.53 14.07 26.27
CA ASP A 129 -8.57 13.08 26.05
C ASP A 129 -8.62 12.65 24.56
N ASP A 130 -8.55 11.34 24.32
CA ASP A 130 -8.67 10.75 22.98
C ASP A 130 -10.11 10.83 22.40
N ARG A 131 -11.09 11.32 23.17
CA ARG A 131 -12.45 11.66 22.68
C ARG A 131 -12.52 13.06 22.10
N SER A 132 -11.68 13.99 22.59
CA SER A 132 -11.63 15.37 22.14
C SER A 132 -10.74 15.54 20.91
N PHE A 133 -9.71 14.69 20.76
CA PHE A 133 -8.75 14.72 19.66
C PHE A 133 -8.67 13.39 18.94
N ASP A 134 -8.84 13.40 17.62
CA ASP A 134 -8.66 12.20 16.79
C ASP A 134 -7.19 11.78 16.81
N VAL A 135 -6.93 10.62 17.42
CA VAL A 135 -5.60 10.01 17.55
C VAL A 135 -4.91 9.81 16.19
N ARG A 136 -5.69 9.48 15.15
CA ARG A 136 -5.15 9.29 13.79
C ARG A 136 -4.61 10.59 13.21
N ARG A 137 -5.27 11.71 13.49
CA ARG A 137 -4.82 13.03 13.06
C ARG A 137 -3.55 13.45 13.80
N VAL A 138 -3.46 13.20 15.11
CA VAL A 138 -2.22 13.43 15.89
C VAL A 138 -1.08 12.56 15.34
N LEU A 139 -1.32 11.27 15.06
CA LEU A 139 -0.31 10.39 14.46
C LEU A 139 0.17 10.88 13.11
N ALA A 140 -0.74 11.39 12.27
CA ALA A 140 -0.39 11.94 10.95
C ALA A 140 0.56 13.16 11.07
N LEU A 141 0.38 14.01 12.08
CA LEU A 141 1.27 15.15 12.36
C LEU A 141 2.65 14.68 12.83
N VAL A 142 2.69 13.70 13.73
CA VAL A 142 3.94 13.05 14.19
C VAL A 142 4.70 12.45 13.01
N SER A 143 4.02 11.67 12.17
CA SER A 143 4.59 11.05 10.96
C SER A 143 5.11 12.10 9.98
N ARG A 144 4.36 13.17 9.76
CA ARG A 144 4.78 14.30 8.90
C ARG A 144 6.06 14.96 9.42
N ALA A 145 6.19 15.14 10.73
CA ALA A 145 7.41 15.71 11.34
C ALA A 145 8.62 14.78 11.16
N LYS A 146 8.47 13.46 11.38
CA LYS A 146 9.52 12.47 11.14
C LYS A 146 9.96 12.44 9.68
N ASN A 147 9.00 12.40 8.75
CA ASN A 147 9.27 12.37 7.30
C ASN A 147 9.93 13.68 6.82
N ALA A 148 9.69 14.79 7.49
CA ALA A 148 10.40 16.06 7.26
C ALA A 148 11.75 16.15 8.01
N LEU A 149 12.18 15.06 8.69
CA LEU A 149 13.42 14.99 9.49
C LEU A 149 13.49 16.08 10.58
N ARG A 150 12.35 16.38 11.19
CA ARG A 150 12.25 17.35 12.30
C ARG A 150 12.35 16.64 13.64
N GLU A 151 12.93 17.29 14.62
CA GLU A 151 13.04 16.77 15.99
C GLU A 151 11.76 16.95 16.81
N GLY A 152 10.72 17.55 16.24
CA GLY A 152 9.42 17.77 16.84
C GLY A 152 8.39 18.29 15.84
N VAL A 153 7.14 18.32 16.27
CA VAL A 153 6.05 18.93 15.49
C VAL A 153 6.14 20.45 15.63
N PRO A 154 6.22 21.21 14.54
CA PRO A 154 6.33 22.66 14.63
C PRO A 154 4.99 23.27 15.09
N VAL A 155 5.04 24.07 16.15
CA VAL A 155 3.93 24.92 16.59
C VAL A 155 4.14 26.31 15.97
N ARG A 156 3.11 26.88 15.35
CA ARG A 156 3.19 28.22 14.76
C ARG A 156 3.23 29.27 15.87
N PRO A 157 4.23 30.20 15.85
CA PRO A 157 4.38 31.19 16.92
C PRO A 157 3.25 32.21 17.02
N ASP A 158 2.47 32.36 15.95
CA ASP A 158 1.39 33.36 15.81
C ASP A 158 0.03 32.91 16.34
N GLY A 159 -0.03 31.75 17.02
CA GLY A 159 -1.28 31.21 17.56
C GLY A 159 -2.29 30.76 16.50
N GLN A 160 -1.93 30.82 15.22
CA GLN A 160 -2.77 30.31 14.12
C GLN A 160 -2.61 28.80 13.89
N GLY A 161 -1.89 28.09 14.78
CA GLY A 161 -1.79 26.64 14.80
C GLY A 161 -3.12 26.03 15.25
N ASP A 162 -3.50 24.92 14.64
CA ASP A 162 -4.59 24.08 15.12
C ASP A 162 -4.20 23.47 16.48
N ASP A 163 -5.15 23.34 17.41
CA ASP A 163 -4.94 22.67 18.70
C ASP A 163 -4.27 21.29 18.55
N TYR A 164 -4.48 20.63 17.42
CA TYR A 164 -3.80 19.38 17.06
C TYR A 164 -2.27 19.51 16.92
N ASP A 165 -1.75 20.65 16.44
CA ASP A 165 -0.29 20.89 16.34
C ASP A 165 0.32 20.99 17.75
N LEU A 166 -0.40 21.64 18.70
CA LEU A 166 0.03 21.72 20.10
C LEU A 166 0.05 20.33 20.75
N VAL A 167 -1.05 19.60 20.62
CA VAL A 167 -1.15 18.22 21.15
C VAL A 167 -0.05 17.35 20.56
N ALA A 168 0.15 17.38 19.25
CA ALA A 168 1.17 16.58 18.60
C ALA A 168 2.58 16.96 19.03
N SER A 169 2.87 18.26 19.29
CA SER A 169 4.18 18.71 19.78
C SER A 169 4.50 18.19 21.18
N GLU A 170 3.50 18.14 22.09
CA GLU A 170 3.65 17.63 23.44
C GLU A 170 3.76 16.09 23.47
N VAL A 171 3.03 15.41 22.61
CA VAL A 171 2.98 13.94 22.55
C VAL A 171 4.19 13.35 21.85
N PHE A 172 4.75 14.02 20.83
CA PHE A 172 5.85 13.51 20.02
C PHE A 172 7.07 13.04 20.82
N PRO A 173 7.64 13.84 21.79
CA PRO A 173 8.79 13.39 22.57
C PRO A 173 8.50 12.13 23.41
N ARG A 174 7.28 12.05 23.98
CA ARG A 174 6.85 10.89 24.78
C ARG A 174 6.66 9.66 23.93
N TYR A 175 6.05 9.81 22.76
CA TYR A 175 5.90 8.74 21.79
C TYR A 175 7.27 8.17 21.35
N GLN A 176 8.23 9.04 21.07
CA GLN A 176 9.60 8.60 20.74
C GLN A 176 10.30 7.92 21.92
N ALA A 177 10.11 8.42 23.14
CA ALA A 177 10.65 7.79 24.35
C ALA A 177 10.02 6.41 24.59
N ALA A 178 8.71 6.28 24.38
CA ALA A 178 8.00 5.02 24.52
C ALA A 178 8.43 3.97 23.48
N LEU A 179 8.63 4.35 22.21
CA LEU A 179 9.21 3.45 21.21
C LEU A 179 10.60 2.95 21.61
N ARG A 180 11.47 3.84 22.10
CA ARG A 180 12.82 3.44 22.58
C ARG A 180 12.77 2.51 23.77
N ALA A 181 11.88 2.79 24.74
CA ALA A 181 11.70 1.93 25.93
C ALA A 181 11.24 0.52 25.55
N GLN A 182 10.41 0.40 24.53
CA GLN A 182 9.96 -0.89 23.97
C GLN A 182 10.95 -1.51 22.98
N ARG A 183 12.15 -0.91 22.81
CA ARG A 183 13.14 -1.35 21.82
C ARG A 183 12.55 -1.53 20.42
N SER A 184 11.61 -0.67 20.07
CA SER A 184 10.87 -0.68 18.81
C SER A 184 11.12 0.58 17.99
N VAL A 185 10.86 0.48 16.70
CA VAL A 185 10.85 1.57 15.73
C VAL A 185 9.52 1.54 14.99
N ASP A 186 9.01 2.67 14.57
CA ASP A 186 7.88 2.71 13.65
C ASP A 186 8.35 2.74 12.18
N PHE A 187 7.39 2.79 11.25
CA PHE A 187 7.73 2.81 9.82
C PHE A 187 8.52 4.06 9.41
N ASP A 188 8.21 5.20 9.98
CA ASP A 188 8.93 6.44 9.66
C ASP A 188 10.36 6.39 10.17
N ASP A 189 10.60 5.75 11.32
CA ASP A 189 11.93 5.54 11.89
C ASP A 189 12.81 4.65 11.02
N LEU A 190 12.23 3.73 10.24
CA LEU A 190 13.00 2.90 9.30
C LEU A 190 13.72 3.73 8.22
N ILE A 191 13.32 4.98 8.02
CA ILE A 191 13.99 5.92 7.12
C ILE A 191 14.67 7.05 7.89
N ALA A 192 14.03 7.63 8.89
CA ALA A 192 14.56 8.76 9.63
C ALA A 192 15.83 8.40 10.43
N LEU A 193 15.86 7.22 11.07
CA LEU A 193 17.05 6.79 11.83
C LEU A 193 18.25 6.45 10.93
N PRO A 194 18.13 5.77 9.78
CA PRO A 194 19.21 5.69 8.78
C PRO A 194 19.78 7.04 8.36
N VAL A 195 18.91 8.02 8.09
CA VAL A 195 19.36 9.38 7.76
C VAL A 195 20.14 10.00 8.92
N ALA A 196 19.61 9.90 10.14
CA ALA A 196 20.31 10.42 11.32
C ALA A 196 21.65 9.72 11.55
N LEU A 197 21.71 8.39 11.37
CA LEU A 197 22.92 7.58 11.45
C LEU A 197 23.98 8.05 10.45
N LEU A 198 23.62 8.14 9.17
CA LEU A 198 24.54 8.54 8.11
C LEU A 198 25.00 10.01 8.22
N ARG A 199 24.19 10.89 8.80
CA ARG A 199 24.56 12.28 9.10
C ARG A 199 25.58 12.35 10.24
N ARG A 200 25.36 11.57 11.32
CA ARG A 200 26.19 11.64 12.54
C ARG A 200 27.52 10.88 12.42
N HIS A 201 27.56 9.81 11.62
CA HIS A 201 28.70 8.91 11.54
C HIS A 201 29.32 8.89 10.14
N ALA A 202 30.29 9.81 9.89
CA ALA A 202 30.96 9.95 8.60
C ALA A 202 31.57 8.63 8.09
N ALA A 203 32.27 7.88 8.95
CA ALA A 203 32.87 6.60 8.57
C ALA A 203 31.84 5.54 8.13
N VAL A 204 30.63 5.55 8.73
CA VAL A 204 29.54 4.69 8.28
C VAL A 204 29.04 5.13 6.93
N ARG A 205 28.82 6.45 6.74
CA ARG A 205 28.37 7.02 5.48
C ARG A 205 29.33 6.69 4.34
N GLU A 206 30.62 6.95 4.49
CA GLU A 206 31.67 6.68 3.50
C GLU A 206 31.71 5.19 3.11
N ARG A 207 31.63 4.29 4.08
CA ARG A 207 31.56 2.84 3.83
C ARG A 207 30.38 2.43 2.94
N TYR A 208 29.18 3.05 3.12
CA TYR A 208 28.02 2.75 2.30
C TYR A 208 28.05 3.45 0.96
N GLN A 209 28.67 4.64 0.84
CA GLN A 209 28.97 5.30 -0.42
C GLN A 209 29.94 4.48 -1.27
N ASP A 210 30.96 3.87 -0.65
CA ASP A 210 31.91 2.98 -1.35
C ASP A 210 31.28 1.66 -1.74
N ARG A 211 30.37 1.15 -0.91
CA ARG A 211 29.64 -0.08 -1.20
C ARG A 211 28.65 0.11 -2.35
N PHE A 212 27.81 1.14 -2.32
CA PHE A 212 26.74 1.39 -3.28
C PHE A 212 27.14 2.52 -4.24
N ARG A 213 27.82 2.16 -5.30
CA ARG A 213 28.32 3.12 -6.29
C ARG A 213 27.25 3.54 -7.30
N HIS A 214 26.23 2.69 -7.51
CA HIS A 214 25.13 2.92 -8.45
C HIS A 214 23.80 2.81 -7.71
N LEU A 215 23.08 3.91 -7.65
CA LEU A 215 21.77 4.00 -7.02
C LEU A 215 20.70 4.09 -8.09
N LEU A 216 19.73 3.17 -8.09
CA LEU A 216 18.59 3.20 -9.00
C LEU A 216 17.31 3.29 -8.17
N VAL A 217 16.41 4.17 -8.58
CA VAL A 217 15.17 4.44 -7.84
C VAL A 217 13.99 4.33 -8.80
N ASP A 218 13.07 3.41 -8.53
CA ASP A 218 11.78 3.33 -9.24
C ASP A 218 10.71 4.14 -8.50
N GLU A 219 9.69 4.56 -9.24
CA GLU A 219 8.56 5.38 -8.75
C GLU A 219 9.04 6.61 -7.94
N TYR A 220 10.09 7.28 -8.43
CA TYR A 220 10.76 8.37 -7.71
C TYR A 220 9.81 9.52 -7.30
N GLN A 221 8.70 9.74 -8.01
CA GLN A 221 7.68 10.74 -7.70
C GLN A 221 6.96 10.50 -6.36
N ASP A 222 7.03 9.28 -5.82
CA ASP A 222 6.39 8.93 -4.56
C ASP A 222 7.34 9.09 -3.34
N THR A 223 8.57 9.57 -3.58
CA THR A 223 9.54 9.79 -2.51
C THR A 223 9.15 10.96 -1.61
N ASN A 224 9.36 10.76 -0.31
CA ASN A 224 9.23 11.81 0.70
C ASN A 224 10.59 12.49 0.99
N PRO A 225 10.64 13.60 1.77
CA PRO A 225 11.88 14.30 2.09
C PRO A 225 12.95 13.44 2.78
N SER A 226 12.56 12.51 3.66
CA SER A 226 13.52 11.65 4.35
C SER A 226 14.15 10.62 3.41
N GLN A 227 13.37 10.05 2.46
CA GLN A 227 13.89 9.16 1.43
C GLN A 227 14.82 9.88 0.46
N LEU A 228 14.48 11.11 0.05
CA LEU A 228 15.37 11.94 -0.75
C LEU A 228 16.70 12.17 -0.05
N GLU A 229 16.66 12.54 1.24
CA GLU A 229 17.88 12.79 2.00
C GLU A 229 18.72 11.52 2.18
N LEU A 230 18.08 10.36 2.39
CA LEU A 230 18.77 9.07 2.42
C LEU A 230 19.53 8.81 1.11
N LEU A 231 18.89 9.05 -0.03
CA LEU A 231 19.54 8.91 -1.34
C LEU A 231 20.72 9.88 -1.51
N ARG A 232 20.57 11.15 -1.09
CA ARG A 232 21.65 12.14 -1.17
C ARG A 232 22.86 11.74 -0.33
N LEU A 233 22.62 11.26 0.89
CA LEU A 233 23.69 10.81 1.78
C LEU A 233 24.42 9.56 1.23
N LEU A 234 23.70 8.66 0.56
CA LEU A 234 24.29 7.49 -0.07
C LEU A 234 25.02 7.82 -1.38
N ALA A 235 24.49 8.75 -2.17
CA ALA A 235 25.10 9.17 -3.43
C ALA A 235 26.44 9.89 -3.21
N GLY A 236 26.52 10.74 -2.18
CA GLY A 236 27.69 11.56 -1.91
C GLY A 236 28.09 12.42 -3.11
N ASP A 237 29.37 12.74 -3.24
CA ASP A 237 29.91 13.58 -4.33
C ASP A 237 29.91 12.87 -5.69
N ARG A 238 29.87 11.54 -5.72
CA ARG A 238 29.81 10.76 -6.97
C ARG A 238 28.51 10.94 -7.73
N CYS A 239 27.41 11.20 -7.02
CA CYS A 239 26.07 11.46 -7.57
C CYS A 239 25.60 10.50 -8.67
N ASP A 240 26.00 9.21 -8.66
CA ASP A 240 25.53 8.24 -9.66
C ASP A 240 24.15 7.68 -9.24
N VAL A 241 23.12 8.48 -9.52
CA VAL A 241 21.72 8.24 -9.18
C VAL A 241 20.89 8.20 -10.45
N CYS A 242 20.28 7.07 -10.74
CA CYS A 242 19.28 6.94 -11.81
C CYS A 242 17.88 6.88 -11.18
N ALA A 243 17.13 7.96 -11.27
CA ALA A 243 15.75 8.06 -10.83
C ALA A 243 14.79 7.87 -12.02
N VAL A 244 13.85 6.93 -11.89
CA VAL A 244 12.79 6.72 -12.89
C VAL A 244 11.45 7.04 -12.23
N GLY A 245 10.63 7.84 -12.88
CA GLY A 245 9.35 8.24 -12.31
C GLY A 245 8.44 8.96 -13.29
N ASP A 246 7.22 9.21 -12.83
CA ASP A 246 6.19 9.94 -13.55
C ASP A 246 5.50 10.92 -12.60
N ASP A 247 5.81 12.21 -12.69
CA ASP A 247 5.19 13.25 -11.87
C ASP A 247 3.66 13.32 -12.06
N ASP A 248 3.14 12.86 -13.21
CA ASP A 248 1.71 12.76 -13.47
C ASP A 248 1.04 11.58 -12.73
N GLN A 249 1.82 10.68 -12.12
CA GLN A 249 1.36 9.59 -11.27
C GLN A 249 1.70 9.77 -9.77
N ALA A 250 2.08 10.98 -9.35
CA ALA A 250 2.31 11.32 -7.95
C ALA A 250 0.98 11.46 -7.20
N ILE A 251 0.52 10.38 -6.54
CA ILE A 251 -0.78 10.28 -5.86
C ILE A 251 -0.69 9.89 -4.38
N TYR A 252 0.48 10.00 -3.78
CA TYR A 252 0.73 9.65 -2.38
C TYR A 252 1.15 10.86 -1.52
N GLY A 253 0.72 12.08 -1.90
CA GLY A 253 0.95 13.30 -1.12
C GLY A 253 0.43 13.18 0.31
N TRP A 254 -0.72 12.53 0.51
CA TRP A 254 -1.30 12.22 1.81
C TRP A 254 -0.44 11.27 2.69
N ARG A 255 0.50 10.51 2.09
CA ARG A 255 1.53 9.71 2.78
C ARG A 255 2.86 10.46 2.96
N GLY A 256 2.90 11.75 2.65
CA GLY A 256 4.10 12.56 2.75
C GLY A 256 5.01 12.57 1.52
N ALA A 257 4.61 11.92 0.40
CA ALA A 257 5.32 12.05 -0.88
C ALA A 257 5.34 13.50 -1.35
N ASP A 258 6.44 13.90 -1.95
CA ASP A 258 6.62 15.27 -2.43
C ASP A 258 6.99 15.28 -3.92
N VAL A 259 6.04 15.61 -4.78
CA VAL A 259 6.25 15.70 -6.22
C VAL A 259 7.36 16.69 -6.61
N ARG A 260 7.67 17.66 -5.72
CA ARG A 260 8.76 18.61 -5.94
C ARG A 260 10.12 17.91 -6.04
N ASN A 261 10.26 16.70 -5.49
CA ASN A 261 11.48 15.90 -5.63
C ASN A 261 11.78 15.62 -7.10
N VAL A 262 10.77 15.24 -7.90
CA VAL A 262 10.91 15.07 -9.35
C VAL A 262 11.06 16.42 -10.06
N LEU A 263 10.18 17.37 -9.76
CA LEU A 263 10.15 18.66 -10.44
C LEU A 263 11.46 19.44 -10.28
N ARG A 264 12.17 19.25 -9.17
CA ARG A 264 13.41 19.92 -8.81
C ARG A 264 14.60 18.97 -8.74
N PHE A 265 14.59 17.86 -9.45
CA PHE A 265 15.62 16.82 -9.39
C PHE A 265 17.03 17.39 -9.59
N GLU A 266 17.23 18.27 -10.57
CA GLU A 266 18.52 18.92 -10.84
C GLU A 266 19.05 19.77 -9.66
N ARG A 267 18.17 20.34 -8.83
CA ARG A 267 18.59 21.06 -7.61
C ARG A 267 19.11 20.12 -6.54
N HIS A 268 18.59 18.89 -6.51
CA HIS A 268 19.00 17.87 -5.55
C HIS A 268 20.24 17.11 -6.01
N PHE A 269 20.40 16.96 -7.33
CA PHE A 269 21.49 16.26 -8.01
C PHE A 269 21.99 17.13 -9.16
N PRO A 270 22.94 18.09 -8.89
CA PRO A 270 23.44 19.01 -9.90
C PRO A 270 24.07 18.28 -11.09
N GLY A 271 23.89 18.82 -12.30
CA GLY A 271 24.37 18.22 -13.54
C GLY A 271 23.52 17.05 -14.04
N ALA A 272 22.32 16.86 -13.51
CA ALA A 272 21.43 15.80 -13.91
C ALA A 272 21.04 15.88 -15.38
N ARG A 273 21.09 14.74 -16.06
CA ARG A 273 20.50 14.56 -17.39
C ARG A 273 19.03 14.15 -17.25
N GLU A 274 18.20 14.62 -18.18
CA GLU A 274 16.78 14.27 -18.25
C GLU A 274 16.51 13.52 -19.58
N ILE A 275 15.91 12.34 -19.50
CA ILE A 275 15.47 11.55 -20.66
C ILE A 275 13.98 11.28 -20.51
N ARG A 276 13.20 11.48 -21.60
CA ARG A 276 11.75 11.32 -21.60
C ARG A 276 11.33 10.07 -22.33
N LEU A 277 10.47 9.26 -21.68
CA LEU A 277 9.85 8.09 -22.29
C LEU A 277 8.37 8.40 -22.53
N GLU A 278 8.03 8.79 -23.75
CA GLU A 278 6.70 9.25 -24.13
C GLU A 278 5.92 8.22 -24.94
N GLN A 279 6.55 7.18 -25.46
CA GLN A 279 5.88 6.10 -26.16
C GLN A 279 5.18 5.17 -25.17
N ASN A 280 3.86 5.11 -25.25
CA ASN A 280 3.03 4.22 -24.46
C ASN A 280 2.79 2.91 -25.21
N TYR A 281 2.93 1.78 -24.52
CA TYR A 281 2.73 0.42 -25.05
C TYR A 281 1.51 -0.27 -24.44
N ARG A 282 0.72 0.45 -23.65
CA ARG A 282 -0.38 -0.11 -22.88
C ARG A 282 -1.73 0.15 -23.52
N SER A 283 -2.04 1.41 -23.80
CA SER A 283 -3.39 1.90 -24.08
C SER A 283 -3.56 2.28 -25.54
N THR A 284 -4.81 2.21 -26.02
CA THR A 284 -5.23 2.70 -27.33
C THR A 284 -5.19 4.23 -27.42
N GLY A 285 -5.24 4.77 -28.65
CA GLY A 285 -5.10 6.20 -28.93
C GLY A 285 -6.16 7.07 -28.26
N HIS A 286 -7.44 6.69 -28.31
CA HIS A 286 -8.52 7.45 -27.67
C HIS A 286 -8.38 7.54 -26.15
N ILE A 287 -7.96 6.45 -25.49
CA ILE A 287 -7.71 6.45 -24.05
C ILE A 287 -6.58 7.43 -23.70
N LEU A 288 -5.49 7.41 -24.48
CA LEU A 288 -4.35 8.31 -24.26
C LEU A 288 -4.71 9.77 -24.56
N ALA A 289 -5.54 10.03 -25.57
CA ALA A 289 -6.01 11.39 -25.87
C ALA A 289 -6.76 11.98 -24.67
N CYS A 290 -7.68 11.21 -24.07
CA CYS A 290 -8.41 11.63 -22.86
C CYS A 290 -7.46 11.81 -21.67
N ALA A 291 -6.53 10.88 -21.45
CA ALA A 291 -5.54 10.96 -20.35
C ALA A 291 -4.64 12.19 -20.47
N ASN A 292 -4.06 12.44 -21.65
CA ASN A 292 -3.22 13.60 -21.92
C ASN A 292 -3.96 14.92 -21.72
N ALA A 293 -5.22 14.98 -22.15
CA ALA A 293 -6.02 16.18 -22.03
C ALA A 293 -6.35 16.50 -20.56
N VAL A 294 -6.75 15.49 -19.78
CA VAL A 294 -7.00 15.65 -18.34
C VAL A 294 -5.76 16.13 -17.61
N ILE A 295 -4.63 15.45 -17.78
CA ILE A 295 -3.43 15.79 -17.02
C ILE A 295 -2.75 17.07 -17.49
N GLY A 296 -2.97 17.45 -18.75
CA GLY A 296 -2.42 18.66 -19.36
C GLY A 296 -2.89 19.96 -18.69
N GLU A 297 -4.01 19.93 -17.95
CA GLU A 297 -4.51 21.07 -17.19
C GLU A 297 -3.74 21.32 -15.85
N ASN A 298 -2.86 20.41 -15.43
CA ASN A 298 -2.05 20.64 -14.24
C ASN A 298 -0.91 21.63 -14.55
N PRO A 299 -0.82 22.75 -13.82
CA PRO A 299 0.21 23.77 -14.09
C PRO A 299 1.61 23.34 -13.63
N ARG A 300 1.69 22.53 -12.57
CA ARG A 300 2.96 22.08 -11.97
C ARG A 300 3.27 20.65 -12.41
N ARG A 301 3.86 20.52 -13.61
CA ARG A 301 4.29 19.23 -14.15
C ARG A 301 5.49 19.39 -15.09
N LYS A 302 6.23 18.30 -15.28
CA LYS A 302 7.26 18.21 -16.35
C LYS A 302 6.56 18.02 -17.70
N ALA A 303 6.91 18.83 -18.68
CA ALA A 303 6.29 18.75 -20.01
C ALA A 303 6.59 17.41 -20.67
N LYS A 304 5.56 16.63 -20.91
CA LYS A 304 5.58 15.38 -21.67
C LYS A 304 4.20 15.10 -22.26
N ARG A 305 4.15 14.39 -23.36
CA ARG A 305 2.91 13.98 -24.02
C ARG A 305 3.02 12.53 -24.46
N LEU A 306 2.18 11.67 -23.93
CA LEU A 306 2.14 10.29 -24.32
C LEU A 306 1.59 10.13 -25.75
N TRP A 307 2.23 9.24 -26.50
CA TRP A 307 1.77 8.80 -27.81
C TRP A 307 1.88 7.27 -27.92
N THR A 308 1.13 6.66 -28.82
CA THR A 308 1.17 5.22 -29.05
C THR A 308 1.25 4.93 -30.54
N SER A 309 1.84 3.80 -30.88
CA SER A 309 1.78 3.21 -32.23
C SER A 309 0.62 2.21 -32.38
N ALA A 310 -0.11 1.94 -31.29
CA ALA A 310 -1.33 1.14 -31.35
C ALA A 310 -2.44 1.92 -32.07
N GLU A 311 -3.47 1.19 -32.52
CA GLU A 311 -4.69 1.79 -33.10
C GLU A 311 -5.38 2.73 -32.10
N ASP A 312 -6.22 3.63 -32.62
CA ASP A 312 -7.01 4.53 -31.78
C ASP A 312 -7.97 3.78 -30.85
N GLY A 313 -8.43 2.61 -31.28
CA GLY A 313 -9.34 1.75 -30.52
C GLY A 313 -10.77 2.31 -30.47
N GLU A 314 -11.61 1.78 -29.57
CA GLU A 314 -12.95 2.33 -29.34
C GLU A 314 -12.85 3.68 -28.61
N PRO A 315 -13.70 4.68 -28.98
CA PRO A 315 -13.84 5.90 -28.19
C PRO A 315 -14.23 5.60 -26.74
N VAL A 316 -13.72 6.41 -25.81
CA VAL A 316 -14.07 6.30 -24.39
C VAL A 316 -15.57 6.51 -24.23
N ARG A 317 -16.27 5.57 -23.58
CA ARG A 317 -17.71 5.71 -23.32
C ARG A 317 -17.93 6.48 -22.03
N VAL A 318 -18.74 7.53 -22.08
CA VAL A 318 -19.16 8.29 -20.90
C VAL A 318 -20.66 8.05 -20.70
N ALA A 319 -21.04 7.30 -19.67
CA ALA A 319 -22.44 6.97 -19.39
C ALA A 319 -23.00 7.83 -18.25
N VAL A 320 -24.19 8.40 -18.48
CA VAL A 320 -24.93 9.20 -17.51
C VAL A 320 -26.13 8.40 -17.04
N LEU A 321 -26.14 7.99 -15.77
CA LEU A 321 -27.18 7.14 -15.19
C LEU A 321 -28.01 7.95 -14.19
N ALA A 322 -29.24 7.51 -13.92
CA ALA A 322 -30.14 8.25 -13.03
C ALA A 322 -29.64 8.27 -11.58
N GLY A 323 -29.14 7.14 -11.09
CA GLY A 323 -28.70 6.96 -9.72
C GLY A 323 -27.54 5.98 -9.60
N GLU A 324 -27.10 5.73 -8.36
CA GLU A 324 -25.97 4.83 -8.05
C GLU A 324 -26.30 3.35 -8.32
N GLU A 325 -27.56 2.95 -8.15
CA GLU A 325 -28.01 1.58 -8.45
C GLU A 325 -28.06 1.31 -9.95
N GLU A 326 -28.55 2.30 -10.74
CA GLU A 326 -28.53 2.23 -12.20
C GLU A 326 -27.11 2.22 -12.74
N GLU A 327 -26.20 2.98 -12.11
CA GLU A 327 -24.77 2.98 -12.44
C GLU A 327 -24.19 1.59 -12.24
N ALA A 328 -24.44 0.97 -11.10
CA ALA A 328 -23.96 -0.37 -10.76
C ALA A 328 -24.52 -1.45 -11.71
N ARG A 329 -25.82 -1.38 -12.02
CA ARG A 329 -26.46 -2.29 -13.00
C ARG A 329 -25.87 -2.13 -14.39
N HIS A 330 -25.71 -0.90 -14.88
CA HIS A 330 -25.10 -0.64 -16.19
C HIS A 330 -23.69 -1.24 -16.29
N VAL A 331 -22.84 -1.04 -15.27
CA VAL A 331 -21.50 -1.64 -15.22
C VAL A 331 -21.58 -3.17 -15.25
N THR A 332 -22.47 -3.75 -14.48
CA THR A 332 -22.65 -5.21 -14.42
C THR A 332 -23.13 -5.77 -15.76
N ASP A 333 -24.09 -5.13 -16.40
CA ASP A 333 -24.64 -5.55 -17.70
C ASP A 333 -23.57 -5.49 -18.81
N GLU A 334 -22.71 -4.46 -18.82
CA GLU A 334 -21.58 -4.35 -19.76
C GLU A 334 -20.56 -5.46 -19.52
N ILE A 335 -20.27 -5.80 -18.26
CA ILE A 335 -19.36 -6.91 -17.89
C ILE A 335 -19.95 -8.25 -18.35
N VAL A 336 -21.23 -8.51 -18.07
CA VAL A 336 -21.91 -9.76 -18.48
C VAL A 336 -21.96 -9.88 -20.00
N ARG A 337 -22.22 -8.79 -20.71
CA ARG A 337 -22.22 -8.75 -22.18
C ARG A 337 -20.83 -9.09 -22.74
N ALA A 338 -19.78 -8.43 -22.27
CA ALA A 338 -18.42 -8.69 -22.72
C ALA A 338 -17.94 -10.11 -22.32
N ARG A 339 -18.41 -10.65 -21.20
CA ARG A 339 -18.20 -12.06 -20.84
C ARG A 339 -18.84 -13.01 -21.85
N ALA A 340 -20.06 -12.71 -22.30
CA ALA A 340 -20.75 -13.48 -23.34
C ALA A 340 -19.99 -13.46 -24.68
N GLU A 341 -19.24 -12.40 -24.96
CA GLU A 341 -18.31 -12.27 -26.09
C GLU A 341 -17.02 -13.08 -25.91
N GLY A 342 -16.84 -13.77 -24.78
CA GLY A 342 -15.70 -14.68 -24.52
C GLY A 342 -14.59 -14.08 -23.63
N ARG A 343 -14.73 -12.86 -23.11
CA ARG A 343 -13.71 -12.27 -22.26
C ARG A 343 -13.68 -12.88 -20.85
N PRO A 344 -12.52 -13.25 -20.30
CA PRO A 344 -12.42 -13.78 -18.94
C PRO A 344 -12.74 -12.71 -17.89
N TRP A 345 -13.25 -13.12 -16.72
CA TRP A 345 -13.58 -12.20 -15.62
C TRP A 345 -12.41 -11.35 -15.12
N SER A 346 -11.20 -11.88 -15.18
CA SER A 346 -9.96 -11.19 -14.81
C SER A 346 -9.61 -10.00 -15.72
N HIS A 347 -10.27 -9.87 -16.88
CA HIS A 347 -10.06 -8.73 -17.78
C HIS A 347 -10.75 -7.44 -17.31
N PHE A 348 -11.64 -7.51 -16.33
CA PHE A 348 -12.45 -6.39 -15.90
C PHE A 348 -11.97 -5.80 -14.58
N ALA A 349 -11.90 -4.48 -14.52
CA ALA A 349 -11.71 -3.74 -13.28
C ALA A 349 -12.74 -2.62 -13.14
N VAL A 350 -13.29 -2.47 -11.93
CA VAL A 350 -14.14 -1.35 -11.54
C VAL A 350 -13.36 -0.48 -10.57
N LEU A 351 -13.06 0.74 -10.98
CA LEU A 351 -12.24 1.69 -10.25
C LEU A 351 -13.11 2.81 -9.67
N TYR A 352 -12.91 3.12 -8.41
CA TYR A 352 -13.64 4.16 -7.71
C TYR A 352 -12.71 4.99 -6.81
N ARG A 353 -13.18 6.18 -6.42
CA ARG A 353 -12.40 7.10 -5.55
C ARG A 353 -12.52 6.74 -4.07
N LEU A 354 -13.70 6.38 -3.61
CA LEU A 354 -14.01 6.12 -2.21
C LEU A 354 -14.53 4.69 -2.03
N ASN A 355 -14.10 4.00 -0.97
CA ASN A 355 -14.52 2.62 -0.67
C ASN A 355 -16.05 2.43 -0.60
N GLY A 356 -16.79 3.46 -0.15
CA GLY A 356 -18.25 3.39 -0.10
C GLY A 356 -18.96 3.22 -1.45
N GLN A 357 -18.27 3.51 -2.56
CA GLN A 357 -18.81 3.33 -3.92
C GLN A 357 -18.79 1.85 -4.38
N ALA A 358 -18.04 0.98 -3.69
CA ALA A 358 -17.98 -0.45 -4.03
C ALA A 358 -19.32 -1.15 -3.80
N ARG A 359 -20.02 -0.79 -2.71
CA ARG A 359 -21.20 -1.54 -2.24
C ARG A 359 -22.31 -1.71 -3.29
N PRO A 360 -22.80 -0.68 -3.97
CA PRO A 360 -23.82 -0.86 -5.00
C PRO A 360 -23.35 -1.79 -6.14
N VAL A 361 -22.07 -1.69 -6.53
CA VAL A 361 -21.47 -2.54 -7.57
C VAL A 361 -21.36 -3.99 -7.10
N GLU A 362 -20.96 -4.24 -5.85
CA GLU A 362 -20.92 -5.57 -5.26
C GLU A 362 -22.32 -6.21 -5.21
N GLU A 363 -23.34 -5.44 -4.83
CA GLU A 363 -24.73 -5.89 -4.79
C GLU A 363 -25.22 -6.29 -6.21
N ALA A 364 -24.97 -5.44 -7.22
CA ALA A 364 -25.36 -5.75 -8.61
C ALA A 364 -24.60 -6.96 -9.20
N LEU A 365 -23.29 -7.08 -8.96
CA LEU A 365 -22.51 -8.24 -9.40
C LEU A 365 -22.99 -9.54 -8.73
N ARG A 366 -23.37 -9.48 -7.46
CA ARG A 366 -23.89 -10.63 -6.71
C ARG A 366 -25.26 -11.07 -7.24
N GLU A 367 -26.15 -10.12 -7.53
CA GLU A 367 -27.46 -10.40 -8.15
C GLU A 367 -27.30 -11.06 -9.52
N ALA A 368 -26.32 -10.62 -10.30
CA ALA A 368 -26.00 -11.19 -11.61
C ALA A 368 -25.13 -12.48 -11.53
N GLN A 369 -24.81 -12.98 -10.34
CA GLN A 369 -23.94 -14.13 -10.10
C GLN A 369 -22.55 -14.01 -10.76
N VAL A 370 -22.02 -12.79 -10.86
CA VAL A 370 -20.68 -12.51 -11.38
C VAL A 370 -19.66 -12.65 -10.26
N PRO A 371 -18.62 -13.49 -10.42
CA PRO A 371 -17.55 -13.57 -9.42
C PRO A 371 -16.73 -12.27 -9.38
N TYR A 372 -16.46 -11.77 -8.19
CA TYR A 372 -15.67 -10.57 -7.99
C TYR A 372 -14.82 -10.62 -6.73
N HIS A 373 -13.82 -9.76 -6.66
CA HIS A 373 -13.04 -9.48 -5.46
C HIS A 373 -12.80 -7.99 -5.30
N VAL A 374 -12.88 -7.54 -4.04
CA VAL A 374 -12.60 -6.16 -3.67
C VAL A 374 -11.16 -6.08 -3.17
N ARG A 375 -10.30 -5.39 -3.93
CA ARG A 375 -8.94 -5.06 -3.48
C ARG A 375 -8.96 -3.81 -2.62
N ALA A 376 -8.21 -3.84 -1.50
CA ALA A 376 -8.08 -2.72 -0.57
C ALA A 376 -9.42 -2.30 0.10
N GLY A 377 -10.19 -3.29 0.54
CA GLY A 377 -11.08 -3.15 1.69
C GLY A 377 -10.25 -2.95 2.97
N GLN A 378 -10.78 -3.32 4.12
CA GLN A 378 -9.98 -3.42 5.35
C GLN A 378 -8.82 -4.40 5.07
N SER A 379 -7.56 -3.94 5.24
CA SER A 379 -6.38 -4.78 4.96
C SER A 379 -6.56 -6.14 5.63
N PHE A 380 -6.20 -7.21 4.94
CA PHE A 380 -6.21 -8.56 5.49
C PHE A 380 -5.55 -8.61 6.87
N PHE A 381 -4.45 -7.89 7.03
CA PHE A 381 -3.69 -7.80 8.27
C PHE A 381 -4.34 -6.91 9.36
N ASP A 382 -5.34 -6.10 9.00
CA ASP A 382 -6.12 -5.30 9.98
C ASP A 382 -7.30 -6.07 10.58
N ARG A 383 -7.60 -7.26 10.08
CA ARG A 383 -8.65 -8.12 10.62
C ARG A 383 -8.31 -8.53 12.05
N ALA A 384 -9.29 -8.49 12.95
CA ALA A 384 -9.08 -8.72 14.37
C ALA A 384 -8.41 -10.08 14.65
N GLU A 385 -8.92 -11.15 14.03
CA GLU A 385 -8.39 -12.51 14.17
C GLU A 385 -6.96 -12.65 13.66
N VAL A 386 -6.61 -11.99 12.56
CA VAL A 386 -5.25 -11.98 12.01
C VAL A 386 -4.30 -11.25 12.95
N ARG A 387 -4.73 -10.09 13.47
CA ARG A 387 -3.95 -9.30 14.42
C ARG A 387 -3.72 -10.03 15.74
N ASP A 388 -4.70 -10.80 16.20
CA ASP A 388 -4.56 -11.61 17.41
C ASP A 388 -3.50 -12.71 17.20
N LEU A 389 -3.55 -13.42 16.06
CA LEU A 389 -2.52 -14.41 15.70
C LEU A 389 -1.13 -13.77 15.60
N LEU A 390 -1.03 -12.64 14.88
CA LEU A 390 0.25 -11.93 14.74
C LEU A 390 0.81 -11.44 16.09
N ALA A 391 -0.05 -10.98 17.01
CA ALA A 391 0.37 -10.58 18.34
C ALA A 391 0.93 -11.78 19.14
N TYR A 392 0.31 -12.96 19.05
CA TYR A 392 0.85 -14.18 19.63
C TYR A 392 2.22 -14.55 19.05
N LEU A 393 2.39 -14.45 17.75
CA LEU A 393 3.67 -14.69 17.10
C LEU A 393 4.72 -13.64 17.52
N LYS A 394 4.32 -12.36 17.63
CA LYS A 394 5.18 -11.26 18.06
C LYS A 394 5.73 -11.50 19.48
N ILE A 395 4.90 -11.83 20.46
CA ILE A 395 5.37 -12.08 21.84
C ILE A 395 6.34 -13.27 21.96
N CYS A 396 6.18 -14.28 21.08
CA CYS A 396 7.12 -15.40 21.01
C CYS A 396 8.49 -15.00 20.41
N SER A 397 8.51 -13.96 19.56
CA SER A 397 9.73 -13.43 18.94
C SER A 397 10.37 -12.31 19.77
N GLN A 398 9.55 -11.45 20.35
CA GLN A 398 9.93 -10.18 21.00
C GLN A 398 9.16 -10.04 22.32
N PRO A 399 9.68 -10.58 23.43
CA PRO A 399 9.00 -10.55 24.74
C PRO A 399 8.89 -9.14 25.33
N GLU A 400 9.56 -8.16 24.76
CA GLU A 400 9.51 -6.74 25.14
C GLU A 400 8.36 -5.98 24.47
N ASP A 401 7.57 -6.63 23.60
CA ASP A 401 6.43 -6.01 22.91
C ASP A 401 5.18 -6.00 23.82
N ASP A 402 5.14 -5.04 24.74
CA ASP A 402 4.05 -4.87 25.70
C ASP A 402 2.69 -4.58 25.03
N VAL A 403 2.71 -4.04 23.80
CA VAL A 403 1.47 -3.78 23.02
C VAL A 403 0.85 -5.10 22.59
N SER A 404 1.66 -6.01 22.04
CA SER A 404 1.19 -7.35 21.65
C SER A 404 0.78 -8.19 22.87
N VAL A 405 1.49 -8.09 23.98
CA VAL A 405 1.11 -8.73 25.26
C VAL A 405 -0.26 -8.23 25.70
N SER A 406 -0.46 -6.91 25.79
CA SER A 406 -1.71 -6.30 26.21
C SER A 406 -2.89 -6.70 25.32
N ARG A 407 -2.64 -6.89 24.02
CA ARG A 407 -3.67 -7.28 23.06
C ARG A 407 -4.18 -8.71 23.30
N VAL A 408 -3.30 -9.67 23.56
CA VAL A 408 -3.68 -11.09 23.54
C VAL A 408 -3.67 -11.78 24.90
N VAL A 409 -3.28 -11.10 25.96
CA VAL A 409 -3.24 -11.69 27.30
C VAL A 409 -4.59 -12.27 27.73
N ASN A 410 -5.70 -11.68 27.29
CA ASN A 410 -7.07 -12.15 27.54
C ASN A 410 -7.82 -12.58 26.27
N VAL A 411 -7.12 -13.00 25.23
CA VAL A 411 -7.68 -13.52 23.96
C VAL A 411 -7.10 -14.90 23.69
N PRO A 412 -7.85 -15.99 23.80
CA PRO A 412 -9.20 -16.11 24.40
C PRO A 412 -9.26 -15.70 25.87
N ALA A 413 -10.48 -15.51 26.38
CA ALA A 413 -10.68 -15.03 27.75
C ALA A 413 -10.01 -15.92 28.81
N ARG A 414 -9.19 -15.29 29.70
CA ARG A 414 -8.46 -15.93 30.79
C ARG A 414 -8.80 -15.34 32.17
N GLY A 415 -9.95 -14.64 32.27
CA GLY A 415 -10.35 -13.99 33.50
C GLY A 415 -9.53 -12.73 33.88
N ILE A 416 -8.77 -12.19 32.90
CA ILE A 416 -7.95 -10.99 33.07
C ILE A 416 -8.75 -9.77 32.59
N GLY A 417 -9.35 -9.04 33.51
CA GLY A 417 -10.07 -7.79 33.19
C GLY A 417 -9.11 -6.61 33.01
N ASP A 418 -9.61 -5.52 32.40
CA ASP A 418 -8.83 -4.31 32.09
C ASP A 418 -8.16 -3.73 33.34
N ALA A 419 -8.87 -3.64 34.48
CA ALA A 419 -8.31 -3.15 35.73
C ALA A 419 -7.16 -4.01 36.28
N SER A 420 -7.18 -5.32 36.03
CA SER A 420 -6.09 -6.22 36.42
C SER A 420 -4.88 -6.03 35.50
N LEU A 421 -5.11 -5.83 34.22
CA LEU A 421 -4.06 -5.54 33.25
C LEU A 421 -3.40 -4.19 33.52
N GLU A 422 -4.17 -3.15 33.81
CA GLU A 422 -3.66 -1.81 34.19
C GLU A 422 -2.77 -1.88 35.43
N ARG A 423 -3.13 -2.66 36.46
CA ARG A 423 -2.30 -2.86 37.65
C ARG A 423 -0.98 -3.54 37.31
N ALA A 424 -0.99 -4.57 36.47
CA ALA A 424 0.23 -5.23 36.01
C ALA A 424 1.13 -4.29 35.20
N GLN A 425 0.54 -3.44 34.33
CA GLN A 425 1.26 -2.42 33.58
C GLN A 425 1.89 -1.36 34.49
N ALA A 426 1.15 -0.86 35.48
CA ALA A 426 1.67 0.09 36.46
C ALA A 426 2.82 -0.51 37.27
N TRP A 427 2.67 -1.76 37.72
CA TRP A 427 3.71 -2.50 38.46
C TRP A 427 4.98 -2.70 37.59
N ALA A 428 4.82 -3.00 36.29
CA ALA A 428 5.92 -3.12 35.33
C ALA A 428 6.66 -1.80 35.15
N ALA A 429 5.90 -0.70 34.96
CA ALA A 429 6.46 0.63 34.77
C ALA A 429 7.25 1.09 36.00
N ASP A 430 6.72 0.88 37.23
CA ASP A 430 7.36 1.24 38.49
C ASP A 430 8.72 0.51 38.69
N ARG A 431 8.82 -0.72 38.19
CA ARG A 431 10.03 -1.56 38.32
C ARG A 431 10.92 -1.55 37.08
N GLY A 432 10.58 -0.81 36.05
CA GLY A 432 11.36 -0.73 34.81
C GLY A 432 11.51 -2.07 34.09
N CYS A 433 10.52 -2.97 34.21
CA CYS A 433 10.51 -4.26 33.56
C CYS A 433 9.43 -4.34 32.45
N THR A 434 9.46 -5.39 31.63
CA THR A 434 8.44 -5.61 30.59
C THR A 434 7.12 -6.08 31.21
N LEU A 435 6.02 -5.85 30.50
CA LEU A 435 4.71 -6.36 30.94
C LEU A 435 4.74 -7.88 31.08
N LEU A 436 5.36 -8.61 30.17
CA LEU A 436 5.46 -10.07 30.24
C LEU A 436 6.19 -10.52 31.51
N ALA A 437 7.26 -9.82 31.92
CA ALA A 437 7.95 -10.10 33.19
C ALA A 437 7.09 -9.80 34.41
N ALA A 438 6.23 -8.78 34.36
CA ALA A 438 5.25 -8.51 35.40
C ALA A 438 4.17 -9.61 35.48
N LEU A 439 3.74 -10.15 34.32
CA LEU A 439 2.78 -11.27 34.29
C LEU A 439 3.38 -12.56 34.88
N GLU A 440 4.67 -12.85 34.64
CA GLU A 440 5.37 -13.97 35.29
C GLU A 440 5.34 -13.84 36.83
N ARG A 441 5.38 -12.60 37.32
CA ARG A 441 5.41 -12.26 38.73
C ARG A 441 4.05 -11.69 39.24
N ALA A 442 2.94 -12.07 38.60
CA ALA A 442 1.62 -11.55 38.90
C ALA A 442 1.19 -11.76 40.38
N SER A 443 1.76 -12.74 41.10
CA SER A 443 1.54 -12.94 42.54
C SER A 443 2.09 -11.81 43.41
N GLU A 444 3.04 -11.02 42.89
CA GLU A 444 3.65 -9.89 43.60
C GLU A 444 2.91 -8.56 43.33
N VAL A 445 1.96 -8.55 42.41
CA VAL A 445 1.17 -7.37 42.06
C VAL A 445 0.01 -7.25 43.03
N GLU A 446 0.04 -6.23 43.87
CA GLU A 446 -1.00 -6.01 44.90
C GLU A 446 -2.37 -5.76 44.26
N GLY A 447 -3.41 -6.30 44.91
CA GLY A 447 -4.81 -6.07 44.54
C GLY A 447 -5.26 -6.85 43.27
N LEU A 448 -4.48 -7.80 42.75
CA LEU A 448 -4.96 -8.69 41.70
C LEU A 448 -5.88 -9.79 42.26
N PRO A 449 -7.03 -10.05 41.60
CA PRO A 449 -7.83 -11.25 41.89
C PRO A 449 -7.00 -12.50 41.61
N ARG A 450 -7.14 -13.53 42.45
CA ARG A 450 -6.38 -14.80 42.32
C ARG A 450 -6.49 -15.42 40.91
N ALA A 451 -7.70 -15.49 40.36
CA ALA A 451 -7.92 -16.04 39.03
C ALA A 451 -7.20 -15.22 37.92
N ALA A 452 -7.17 -13.88 38.05
CA ALA A 452 -6.44 -13.03 37.12
C ALA A 452 -4.91 -13.25 37.22
N ALA A 453 -4.39 -13.38 38.45
CA ALA A 453 -2.98 -13.63 38.66
C ALA A 453 -2.55 -15.04 38.14
N GLU A 454 -3.40 -16.05 38.31
CA GLU A 454 -3.20 -17.38 37.73
C GLU A 454 -3.21 -17.34 36.19
N GLY A 455 -4.24 -16.71 35.58
CA GLY A 455 -4.31 -16.55 34.12
C GLY A 455 -3.15 -15.76 33.51
N MET A 456 -2.62 -14.75 34.23
CA MET A 456 -1.44 -14.00 33.82
C MET A 456 -0.17 -14.87 33.81
N ARG A 457 0.04 -15.67 34.84
CA ARG A 457 1.20 -16.59 34.91
C ARG A 457 1.13 -17.68 33.86
N ASP A 458 -0.06 -18.27 33.66
CA ASP A 458 -0.25 -19.31 32.63
C ASP A 458 0.04 -18.76 31.24
N PHE A 459 -0.39 -17.53 30.96
CA PHE A 459 -0.09 -16.85 29.70
C PHE A 459 1.41 -16.58 29.53
N ALA A 460 2.09 -16.13 30.57
CA ALA A 460 3.53 -15.87 30.53
C ALA A 460 4.33 -17.17 30.32
N GLU A 461 3.92 -18.27 30.97
CA GLU A 461 4.54 -19.59 30.77
C GLU A 461 4.30 -20.13 29.35
N LEU A 462 3.09 -19.94 28.79
CA LEU A 462 2.79 -20.25 27.39
C LEU A 462 3.75 -19.50 26.46
N ALA A 463 3.88 -18.19 26.61
CA ALA A 463 4.76 -17.36 25.78
C ALA A 463 6.22 -17.79 25.86
N LYS A 464 6.71 -18.12 27.06
CA LYS A 464 8.08 -18.61 27.30
C LYS A 464 8.33 -19.96 26.62
N ARG A 465 7.41 -20.89 26.74
CA ARG A 465 7.48 -22.22 26.14
C ARG A 465 7.49 -22.16 24.61
N TYR A 466 6.61 -21.38 24.01
CA TYR A 466 6.57 -21.23 22.57
C TYR A 466 7.74 -20.43 22.01
N ARG A 467 8.27 -19.46 22.75
CA ARG A 467 9.53 -18.79 22.38
C ARG A 467 10.69 -19.77 22.26
N ALA A 468 10.81 -20.71 23.20
CA ALA A 468 11.80 -21.78 23.12
C ALA A 468 11.56 -22.71 21.93
N ALA A 469 10.28 -23.08 21.68
CA ALA A 469 9.89 -23.93 20.56
C ALA A 469 10.21 -23.31 19.19
N PHE A 470 9.95 -22.01 18.99
CA PHE A 470 10.27 -21.30 17.75
C PHE A 470 11.78 -21.15 17.48
N ARG A 471 12.61 -21.27 18.52
CA ARG A 471 14.07 -21.30 18.36
C ARG A 471 14.61 -22.67 17.98
N ALA A 472 13.91 -23.73 18.35
CA ALA A 472 14.39 -25.11 18.23
C ALA A 472 13.76 -25.88 17.06
N GLY A 473 12.59 -25.49 16.57
CA GLY A 473 11.81 -26.26 15.62
C GLY A 473 11.38 -25.50 14.36
N PRO A 474 10.75 -26.20 13.39
CA PRO A 474 10.18 -25.58 12.19
C PRO A 474 9.09 -24.58 12.57
N ILE A 475 9.26 -23.32 12.16
CA ILE A 475 8.40 -22.22 12.61
C ILE A 475 6.93 -22.39 12.20
N GLY A 476 6.64 -23.00 11.05
CA GLY A 476 5.27 -23.29 10.60
C GLY A 476 4.55 -24.29 11.49
N GLU A 477 5.18 -25.42 11.81
CA GLU A 477 4.61 -26.45 12.69
C GLU A 477 4.40 -25.92 14.12
N VAL A 478 5.36 -25.11 14.61
CA VAL A 478 5.25 -24.50 15.94
C VAL A 478 4.09 -23.51 15.98
N ALA A 479 3.89 -22.72 14.94
CA ALA A 479 2.76 -21.79 14.84
C ALA A 479 1.41 -22.52 14.83
N ARG A 480 1.28 -23.64 14.09
CA ARG A 480 0.05 -24.45 14.11
C ARG A 480 -0.25 -25.01 15.49
N ARG A 481 0.76 -25.52 16.18
CA ARG A 481 0.60 -26.01 17.58
C ARG A 481 0.15 -24.90 18.51
N LEU A 482 0.73 -23.70 18.38
CA LEU A 482 0.32 -22.52 19.17
C LEU A 482 -1.15 -22.18 18.94
N VAL A 483 -1.59 -22.08 17.68
CA VAL A 483 -2.97 -21.77 17.31
C VAL A 483 -3.94 -22.81 17.84
N ALA A 484 -3.58 -24.10 17.76
CA ALA A 484 -4.39 -25.19 18.28
C ALA A 484 -4.47 -25.21 19.80
N GLU A 485 -3.34 -24.99 20.51
CA GLU A 485 -3.31 -25.00 21.98
C GLU A 485 -4.06 -23.79 22.57
N VAL A 486 -3.94 -22.62 21.95
CA VAL A 486 -4.66 -21.40 22.37
C VAL A 486 -6.12 -21.45 21.95
N ASP A 487 -6.49 -22.32 21.01
CA ASP A 487 -7.83 -22.47 20.42
C ASP A 487 -8.36 -21.17 19.76
N LEU A 488 -7.48 -20.51 18.97
CA LEU A 488 -7.86 -19.29 18.25
C LEU A 488 -8.98 -19.51 17.24
N HIS A 489 -9.12 -20.73 16.69
CA HIS A 489 -10.22 -21.07 15.78
C HIS A 489 -11.58 -21.02 16.48
N ALA A 490 -11.70 -21.59 17.69
CA ALA A 490 -12.94 -21.53 18.46
C ALA A 490 -13.24 -20.09 18.90
N HIS A 491 -12.22 -19.31 19.30
CA HIS A 491 -12.38 -17.90 19.61
C HIS A 491 -12.90 -17.11 18.40
N ALA A 492 -12.30 -17.28 17.24
CA ALA A 492 -12.74 -16.62 16.00
C ALA A 492 -14.18 -16.99 15.63
N ARG A 493 -14.55 -18.27 15.79
CA ARG A 493 -15.92 -18.76 15.57
C ARG A 493 -16.91 -18.13 16.54
N ALA A 494 -16.60 -18.07 17.82
CA ALA A 494 -17.45 -17.52 18.88
C ALA A 494 -17.65 -15.98 18.75
N SER A 495 -16.72 -15.29 18.08
CA SER A 495 -16.75 -13.84 17.93
C SER A 495 -17.81 -13.32 16.92
N VAL A 496 -18.50 -14.21 16.18
CA VAL A 496 -19.46 -13.85 15.13
C VAL A 496 -20.70 -14.75 15.18
N LYS A 497 -21.83 -14.22 14.70
CA LYS A 497 -23.13 -14.94 14.73
C LYS A 497 -23.39 -15.79 13.49
N SER A 498 -22.80 -15.46 12.35
CA SER A 498 -23.06 -16.17 11.08
C SER A 498 -21.98 -17.21 10.81
N ALA A 499 -22.39 -18.39 10.32
CA ALA A 499 -21.50 -19.48 9.94
C ALA A 499 -20.51 -19.06 8.83
N GLU A 500 -20.98 -18.26 7.87
CA GLU A 500 -20.13 -17.75 6.78
C GLU A 500 -19.06 -16.79 7.28
N ALA A 501 -19.42 -15.90 8.24
CA ALA A 501 -18.45 -15.00 8.86
C ALA A 501 -17.43 -15.78 9.69
N ALA A 502 -17.85 -16.81 10.40
CA ALA A 502 -16.96 -17.72 11.12
C ALA A 502 -15.98 -18.43 10.17
N GLN A 503 -16.49 -18.97 9.06
CA GLN A 503 -15.66 -19.63 8.05
C GLN A 503 -14.62 -18.67 7.45
N ARG A 504 -15.01 -17.42 7.14
CA ARG A 504 -14.08 -16.40 6.64
C ARG A 504 -12.97 -16.07 7.64
N LYS A 505 -13.29 -15.95 8.93
CA LYS A 505 -12.30 -15.69 9.99
C LYS A 505 -11.33 -16.85 10.17
N MET A 506 -11.84 -18.10 10.21
CA MET A 506 -10.99 -19.29 10.29
C MET A 506 -10.09 -19.41 9.06
N GLY A 507 -10.63 -19.14 7.86
CA GLY A 507 -9.85 -19.11 6.62
C GLY A 507 -8.71 -18.11 6.68
N ALA A 508 -8.94 -16.91 7.24
CA ALA A 508 -7.91 -15.89 7.40
C ALA A 508 -6.76 -16.33 8.32
N LEU A 509 -7.05 -17.05 9.42
CA LEU A 509 -6.01 -17.64 10.28
C LEU A 509 -5.18 -18.68 9.51
N GLU A 510 -5.83 -19.56 8.75
CA GLU A 510 -5.16 -20.59 7.93
C GLU A 510 -4.29 -19.97 6.83
N ASP A 511 -4.70 -18.85 6.23
CA ASP A 511 -3.93 -18.15 5.21
C ASP A 511 -2.62 -17.58 5.79
N VAL A 512 -2.64 -17.04 7.02
CA VAL A 512 -1.41 -16.60 7.71
C VAL A 512 -0.49 -17.78 7.98
N LEU A 513 -1.02 -18.90 8.49
CA LEU A 513 -0.23 -20.10 8.78
C LEU A 513 0.42 -20.66 7.51
N ARG A 514 -0.34 -20.76 6.43
CA ARG A 514 0.14 -21.22 5.12
C ARG A 514 1.21 -20.27 4.56
N SER A 515 1.01 -18.96 4.70
CA SER A 515 2.01 -17.95 4.31
C SER A 515 3.34 -18.15 5.06
N LEU A 516 3.27 -18.40 6.38
CA LEU A 516 4.45 -18.66 7.21
C LEU A 516 5.17 -19.94 6.79
N GLU A 517 4.45 -21.03 6.51
CA GLU A 517 5.01 -22.31 6.05
C GLU A 517 5.71 -22.13 4.70
N THR A 518 5.00 -21.60 3.71
CA THR A 518 5.53 -21.37 2.37
C THR A 518 6.78 -20.48 2.38
N TRP A 519 6.75 -19.43 3.21
CA TRP A 519 7.92 -18.56 3.35
C TRP A 519 9.11 -19.28 3.97
N SER A 520 8.87 -20.10 5.00
CA SER A 520 9.94 -20.84 5.67
C SER A 520 10.62 -21.87 4.77
N GLU A 521 9.86 -22.51 3.87
CA GLU A 521 10.36 -23.47 2.89
C GLU A 521 11.19 -22.79 1.78
N ARG A 522 10.78 -21.60 1.35
CA ARG A 522 11.46 -20.84 0.27
C ARG A 522 12.70 -20.12 0.74
N THR A 523 12.85 -19.89 2.05
CA THR A 523 13.96 -19.12 2.60
C THR A 523 15.19 -20.00 2.76
N ARG A 524 16.20 -19.80 1.90
CA ARG A 524 17.46 -20.58 1.89
C ARG A 524 18.39 -20.33 3.09
N GLN A 525 18.22 -19.22 3.78
CA GLN A 525 19.00 -18.87 4.99
C GLN A 525 18.06 -18.97 6.19
N SER A 526 18.45 -19.76 7.20
CA SER A 526 17.76 -20.02 8.48
C SER A 526 16.49 -19.18 8.72
N PRO A 527 15.29 -19.66 8.37
CA PRO A 527 14.07 -18.90 8.52
C PRO A 527 13.79 -18.68 10.01
N THR A 528 13.72 -17.42 10.44
CA THR A 528 13.37 -17.06 11.82
C THR A 528 12.01 -16.39 11.87
N LEU A 529 11.28 -16.59 12.98
CA LEU A 529 10.00 -15.92 13.19
C LEU A 529 10.12 -14.40 13.13
N ALA A 530 11.22 -13.83 13.67
CA ALA A 530 11.49 -12.39 13.60
C ALA A 530 11.60 -11.87 12.17
N ASN A 531 12.25 -12.61 11.27
CA ASN A 531 12.37 -12.22 9.86
C ASN A 531 11.04 -12.29 9.13
N TYR A 532 10.22 -13.30 9.40
CA TYR A 532 8.87 -13.40 8.85
C TYR A 532 7.98 -12.23 9.28
N LEU A 533 7.91 -11.95 10.59
CA LEU A 533 7.11 -10.86 11.13
C LEU A 533 7.53 -9.51 10.60
N ALA A 534 8.83 -9.29 10.45
CA ALA A 534 9.34 -8.06 9.88
C ALA A 534 9.04 -7.93 8.38
N ARG A 535 9.04 -9.04 7.62
CA ARG A 535 8.55 -9.05 6.25
C ARG A 535 7.07 -8.68 6.21
N LEU A 536 6.22 -9.34 7.00
CA LEU A 536 4.79 -9.02 7.06
C LEU A 536 4.53 -7.56 7.42
N ALA A 537 5.28 -7.01 8.37
CA ALA A 537 5.14 -5.60 8.73
C ALA A 537 5.44 -4.67 7.54
N LEU A 538 6.36 -5.06 6.66
CA LEU A 538 6.69 -4.34 5.43
C LEU A 538 5.69 -4.61 4.30
N ASP A 539 5.11 -5.83 4.22
CA ASP A 539 4.16 -6.25 3.18
C ASP A 539 2.71 -5.78 3.47
N SER A 540 2.39 -5.49 4.73
CA SER A 540 1.01 -5.35 5.23
C SER A 540 0.16 -4.24 4.61
N ARG A 541 0.68 -3.46 3.66
CA ARG A 541 -0.05 -2.33 3.08
C ARG A 541 -0.49 -2.52 1.62
N GLU A 542 0.07 -3.46 0.84
CA GLU A 542 -0.17 -3.51 -0.61
C GLU A 542 -0.21 -4.91 -1.25
N ASP A 543 0.18 -5.99 -0.55
CA ASP A 543 0.27 -7.32 -1.14
C ASP A 543 -0.89 -8.23 -0.68
N GLU A 544 -2.07 -8.08 -1.29
CA GLU A 544 -3.11 -9.12 -1.23
C GLU A 544 -2.73 -10.27 -2.19
N PRO A 545 -3.02 -11.54 -1.80
CA PRO A 545 -2.79 -12.70 -2.67
C PRO A 545 -3.51 -12.50 -4.00
N GLU A 546 -2.93 -13.07 -5.08
CA GLU A 546 -3.55 -13.03 -6.39
C GLU A 546 -5.00 -13.50 -6.29
N ALA A 547 -5.90 -12.58 -6.60
CA ALA A 547 -7.32 -12.85 -6.61
C ALA A 547 -7.62 -13.91 -7.67
N GLY A 548 -8.47 -14.89 -7.34
CA GLY A 548 -8.93 -15.91 -8.28
C GLY A 548 -9.63 -15.34 -9.51
N GLU A 549 -10.21 -16.16 -10.37
CA GLU A 549 -11.00 -15.70 -11.50
C GLU A 549 -12.19 -14.85 -11.03
N GLY A 550 -12.16 -13.53 -11.31
CA GLY A 550 -13.23 -12.61 -10.93
C GLY A 550 -12.98 -11.19 -11.42
N VAL A 551 -14.05 -10.38 -11.39
CA VAL A 551 -13.98 -8.93 -11.64
C VAL A 551 -13.26 -8.25 -10.48
N THR A 552 -12.31 -7.38 -10.76
CA THR A 552 -11.55 -6.69 -9.71
C THR A 552 -12.18 -5.34 -9.39
N LEU A 553 -12.56 -5.13 -8.14
CA LEU A 553 -13.06 -3.86 -7.61
C LEU A 553 -11.99 -3.23 -6.73
N MET A 554 -11.63 -1.96 -6.98
CA MET A 554 -10.61 -1.28 -6.18
C MET A 554 -10.69 0.24 -6.24
N THR A 555 -10.04 0.88 -5.28
CA THR A 555 -9.85 2.34 -5.34
C THR A 555 -8.84 2.72 -6.42
N LEU A 556 -8.93 3.95 -6.90
CA LEU A 556 -7.94 4.53 -7.83
C LEU A 556 -6.51 4.46 -7.31
N HIS A 557 -6.30 4.62 -6.00
CA HIS A 557 -4.99 4.51 -5.38
C HIS A 557 -4.42 3.08 -5.47
N ALA A 558 -5.27 2.09 -5.22
CA ALA A 558 -4.88 0.68 -5.28
C ALA A 558 -4.64 0.19 -6.73
N ALA A 559 -5.17 0.92 -7.73
CA ALA A 559 -4.99 0.61 -9.13
C ALA A 559 -3.61 1.02 -9.70
N LYS A 560 -2.83 1.80 -8.94
CA LYS A 560 -1.48 2.20 -9.37
C LYS A 560 -0.59 0.97 -9.56
N GLY A 561 0.15 0.93 -10.66
CA GLY A 561 1.00 -0.22 -11.04
C GLY A 561 0.27 -1.34 -11.75
N LEU A 562 -1.06 -1.38 -11.73
CA LEU A 562 -1.87 -2.42 -12.40
C LEU A 562 -2.33 -1.96 -13.78
N GLU A 563 -2.87 -2.91 -14.57
CA GLU A 563 -3.46 -2.65 -15.89
C GLU A 563 -4.48 -3.74 -16.24
N PHE A 564 -5.55 -3.35 -16.92
CA PHE A 564 -6.65 -4.24 -17.27
C PHE A 564 -7.11 -3.98 -18.71
N PRO A 565 -7.52 -5.01 -19.46
CA PRO A 565 -8.10 -4.83 -20.79
C PRO A 565 -9.31 -3.88 -20.79
N LEU A 566 -10.25 -4.05 -19.86
CA LEU A 566 -11.42 -3.22 -19.71
C LEU A 566 -11.48 -2.59 -18.31
N VAL A 567 -11.66 -1.28 -18.28
CA VAL A 567 -11.78 -0.52 -17.03
C VAL A 567 -13.10 0.24 -17.00
N PHE A 568 -13.80 0.13 -15.89
CA PHE A 568 -14.94 0.97 -15.53
C PHE A 568 -14.48 1.95 -14.46
N LEU A 569 -14.52 3.24 -14.78
CA LEU A 569 -14.22 4.33 -13.85
C LEU A 569 -15.54 4.95 -13.39
N VAL A 570 -15.98 4.61 -12.19
CA VAL A 570 -17.32 4.94 -11.68
C VAL A 570 -17.33 6.18 -10.78
N GLY A 571 -18.45 6.89 -10.77
CA GLY A 571 -18.66 8.06 -9.92
C GLY A 571 -17.83 9.27 -10.33
N VAL A 572 -17.66 9.53 -11.61
CA VAL A 572 -16.90 10.68 -12.11
C VAL A 572 -17.73 11.97 -12.03
N GLU A 573 -17.86 12.47 -10.80
CA GLU A 573 -18.71 13.59 -10.40
C GLU A 573 -17.93 14.55 -9.51
N GLU A 574 -18.32 15.84 -9.50
CA GLU A 574 -17.83 16.80 -8.51
C GLU A 574 -18.07 16.27 -7.08
N ASP A 575 -17.14 16.53 -6.18
CA ASP A 575 -17.09 16.07 -4.79
C ASP A 575 -16.90 14.57 -4.57
N LEU A 576 -16.83 13.77 -5.66
CA LEU A 576 -16.38 12.37 -5.63
C LEU A 576 -15.03 12.20 -6.35
N LEU A 577 -14.95 12.60 -7.61
CA LEU A 577 -13.72 12.66 -8.38
C LEU A 577 -13.77 13.92 -9.27
N PRO A 578 -13.20 15.02 -8.82
CA PRO A 578 -12.34 15.23 -7.65
C PRO A 578 -13.10 15.17 -6.32
N CYS A 579 -12.49 14.58 -5.27
CA CYS A 579 -13.07 14.51 -3.94
C CYS A 579 -13.13 15.89 -3.27
N ALA A 580 -14.19 16.18 -2.50
CA ALA A 580 -14.38 17.46 -1.80
C ALA A 580 -13.37 17.75 -0.68
N GLY A 581 -12.53 16.77 -0.34
CA GLY A 581 -11.66 16.79 0.82
C GLY A 581 -12.12 15.78 1.87
N ILE A 582 -11.18 15.17 2.56
CA ILE A 582 -11.42 14.19 3.62
C ILE A 582 -10.89 14.78 4.92
N GLN A 583 -11.69 14.76 5.99
CA GLN A 583 -11.28 15.15 7.35
C GLN A 583 -10.77 16.59 7.52
N GLY A 584 -11.31 17.54 6.75
CA GLY A 584 -10.97 18.98 6.90
C GLY A 584 -9.68 19.40 6.21
N GLU A 585 -9.02 18.52 5.47
CA GLU A 585 -7.88 18.89 4.62
C GLU A 585 -8.36 19.63 3.36
N ALA A 586 -7.61 20.65 2.97
CA ALA A 586 -7.89 21.37 1.73
C ALA A 586 -7.71 20.43 0.52
N ARG A 587 -8.63 20.53 -0.44
CA ARG A 587 -8.62 19.77 -1.69
C ARG A 587 -7.37 20.10 -2.51
N ASP A 588 -6.52 19.13 -2.79
CA ASP A 588 -5.47 19.24 -3.81
C ASP A 588 -6.02 18.79 -5.17
N LEU A 589 -6.48 19.76 -5.96
CA LEU A 589 -7.06 19.48 -7.27
C LEU A 589 -6.04 18.90 -8.25
N GLU A 590 -4.75 19.22 -8.12
CA GLU A 590 -3.71 18.66 -8.98
C GLU A 590 -3.49 17.18 -8.67
N GLU A 591 -3.52 16.78 -7.38
CA GLU A 591 -3.41 15.37 -6.99
C GLU A 591 -4.65 14.58 -7.42
N GLU A 592 -5.86 15.13 -7.26
CA GLU A 592 -7.10 14.50 -7.73
C GLU A 592 -7.09 14.30 -9.26
N ARG A 593 -6.51 15.26 -10.01
CA ARG A 593 -6.37 15.13 -11.47
C ARG A 593 -5.34 14.06 -11.85
N ARG A 594 -4.23 13.94 -11.11
CA ARG A 594 -3.29 12.82 -11.28
C ARG A 594 -3.95 11.48 -10.99
N LEU A 595 -4.84 11.45 -10.00
CA LEU A 595 -5.58 10.24 -9.64
C LEU A 595 -6.56 9.83 -10.75
N ALA A 596 -7.28 10.80 -11.37
CA ALA A 596 -8.09 10.54 -12.54
C ALA A 596 -7.24 10.04 -13.73
N TYR A 597 -6.08 10.67 -13.98
CA TYR A 597 -5.13 10.23 -15.00
C TYR A 597 -4.62 8.80 -14.74
N VAL A 598 -4.30 8.46 -13.49
CA VAL A 598 -3.95 7.08 -13.12
C VAL A 598 -5.08 6.13 -13.47
N GLY A 599 -6.33 6.43 -13.11
CA GLY A 599 -7.48 5.58 -13.42
C GLY A 599 -7.67 5.36 -14.93
N ILE A 600 -7.65 6.43 -15.72
CA ILE A 600 -7.78 6.37 -17.19
C ILE A 600 -6.66 5.49 -17.79
N THR A 601 -5.42 5.69 -17.37
CA THR A 601 -4.25 4.95 -17.88
C THR A 601 -4.14 3.51 -17.40
N ARG A 602 -5.09 3.00 -16.60
CA ARG A 602 -5.16 1.57 -16.27
C ARG A 602 -5.79 0.76 -17.39
N ALA A 603 -6.59 1.38 -18.26
CA ALA A 603 -7.25 0.73 -19.37
C ALA A 603 -6.27 0.46 -20.52
N ARG A 604 -6.32 -0.76 -21.06
CA ARG A 604 -5.53 -1.16 -22.23
C ARG A 604 -6.33 -0.99 -23.50
N GLU A 605 -7.55 -1.54 -23.56
CA GLU A 605 -8.36 -1.68 -24.76
C GLU A 605 -9.63 -0.82 -24.72
N ARG A 606 -10.34 -0.84 -23.58
CA ARG A 606 -11.63 -0.16 -23.43
C ARG A 606 -11.74 0.54 -22.08
N LEU A 607 -12.20 1.79 -22.11
CA LEU A 607 -12.53 2.58 -20.92
C LEU A 607 -13.99 2.99 -20.96
N VAL A 608 -14.71 2.68 -19.89
CA VAL A 608 -16.07 3.16 -19.63
C VAL A 608 -16.03 4.04 -18.40
N VAL A 609 -16.45 5.28 -18.55
CA VAL A 609 -16.56 6.25 -17.47
C VAL A 609 -18.04 6.43 -17.14
N THR A 610 -18.40 6.30 -15.87
CA THR A 610 -19.81 6.46 -15.47
C THR A 610 -19.98 7.57 -14.44
N ARG A 611 -21.17 8.16 -14.41
CA ARG A 611 -21.62 9.08 -13.39
C ARG A 611 -23.11 8.93 -13.13
N ALA A 612 -23.55 9.18 -11.91
CA ALA A 612 -24.96 9.32 -11.57
C ALA A 612 -25.42 10.78 -11.67
N ALA A 613 -26.68 11.00 -12.09
CA ALA A 613 -27.32 12.31 -12.05
C ALA A 613 -27.70 12.71 -10.61
N ALA A 614 -28.03 11.71 -9.77
CA ALA A 614 -28.31 11.89 -8.36
C ALA A 614 -27.76 10.73 -7.53
N ARG A 615 -27.46 10.97 -6.24
CA ARG A 615 -27.08 9.94 -5.27
C ARG A 615 -27.81 10.13 -3.96
N VAL A 616 -28.05 9.04 -3.24
CA VAL A 616 -28.68 9.09 -1.93
C VAL A 616 -27.59 9.16 -0.84
N LYS A 617 -27.61 10.22 -0.01
CA LYS A 617 -26.73 10.36 1.13
C LYS A 617 -27.53 10.63 2.39
N ARG A 618 -27.48 9.73 3.39
CA ARG A 618 -28.25 9.82 4.64
C ARG A 618 -29.75 10.02 4.39
N GLY A 619 -30.32 9.28 3.43
CA GLY A 619 -31.74 9.34 3.08
C GLY A 619 -32.18 10.56 2.24
N LYS A 620 -31.23 11.45 1.87
CA LYS A 620 -31.52 12.61 1.02
C LYS A 620 -30.98 12.40 -0.39
N VAL A 621 -31.79 12.69 -1.39
CA VAL A 621 -31.38 12.70 -2.79
C VAL A 621 -30.58 13.97 -3.06
N LEU A 622 -29.35 13.81 -3.51
CA LEU A 622 -28.45 14.89 -3.89
C LEU A 622 -28.20 14.85 -5.40
N VAL A 623 -28.58 15.89 -6.10
CA VAL A 623 -28.25 16.07 -7.53
C VAL A 623 -26.74 16.21 -7.67
N ARG A 624 -26.16 15.51 -8.65
CA ARG A 624 -24.71 15.46 -8.87
C ARG A 624 -24.33 16.23 -10.12
N THR A 625 -23.26 17.01 -10.01
CA THR A 625 -22.66 17.74 -11.13
C THR A 625 -21.59 16.86 -11.79
N PRO A 626 -21.51 16.81 -13.14
CA PRO A 626 -20.43 16.12 -13.83
C PRO A 626 -19.07 16.61 -13.36
N SER A 627 -18.11 15.69 -13.20
CA SER A 627 -16.73 16.05 -12.90
C SER A 627 -16.17 17.04 -13.92
N ARG A 628 -15.48 18.06 -13.43
CA ARG A 628 -14.75 19.00 -14.29
C ARG A 628 -13.71 18.32 -15.18
N PHE A 629 -13.21 17.14 -14.80
CA PHE A 629 -12.22 16.39 -15.57
C PHE A 629 -12.79 15.89 -16.92
N LEU A 630 -14.10 15.63 -16.98
CA LEU A 630 -14.75 15.23 -18.24
C LEU A 630 -14.75 16.34 -19.29
N ARG A 631 -14.67 17.62 -18.87
CA ARG A 631 -14.65 18.76 -19.81
C ARG A 631 -13.37 18.80 -20.64
N ALA A 632 -12.30 18.19 -20.15
CA ALA A 632 -11.02 18.14 -20.85
C ALA A 632 -11.01 17.09 -21.97
N PHE A 633 -11.97 16.15 -22.01
CA PHE A 633 -11.96 15.08 -23.01
C PHE A 633 -12.09 15.65 -24.43
N PRO A 634 -11.18 15.30 -25.36
CA PRO A 634 -11.20 15.81 -26.71
C PRO A 634 -12.40 15.31 -27.49
N ALA A 635 -13.01 16.18 -28.29
CA ALA A 635 -14.07 15.78 -29.24
C ALA A 635 -13.55 14.68 -30.18
N GLY A 636 -14.36 13.65 -30.40
CA GLY A 636 -14.01 12.47 -31.21
C GLY A 636 -13.30 11.36 -30.44
N SER A 637 -12.70 11.64 -29.27
CA SER A 637 -12.06 10.61 -28.43
C SER A 637 -13.03 9.97 -27.44
N PHE A 638 -14.23 10.47 -27.30
CA PHE A 638 -15.26 9.88 -26.44
C PHE A 638 -16.65 9.97 -27.05
N VAL A 639 -17.56 9.13 -26.57
CA VAL A 639 -18.98 9.13 -26.88
C VAL A 639 -19.80 9.24 -25.61
N LEU A 640 -20.80 10.12 -25.61
CA LEU A 640 -21.71 10.28 -24.49
C LEU A 640 -22.91 9.34 -24.69
N HIS A 641 -23.19 8.52 -23.71
CA HIS A 641 -24.38 7.68 -23.62
C HIS A 641 -25.23 8.18 -22.46
N ASP A 642 -26.38 8.76 -22.79
CA ASP A 642 -27.36 9.26 -21.82
C ASP A 642 -28.69 8.57 -22.08
N PRO A 643 -29.02 7.48 -21.36
CA PRO A 643 -30.28 6.75 -21.59
C PRO A 643 -31.53 7.61 -21.44
N ALA A 644 -31.47 8.71 -20.67
CA ALA A 644 -32.58 9.64 -20.53
C ALA A 644 -32.81 10.50 -21.81
N ARG A 645 -31.74 10.69 -22.60
CA ARG A 645 -31.80 11.39 -23.89
C ARG A 645 -31.94 10.44 -25.07
N ASP A 646 -31.38 9.21 -24.90
CA ASP A 646 -31.38 8.16 -25.92
C ASP A 646 -32.64 7.29 -25.83
N VAL A 647 -33.82 7.88 -25.55
CA VAL A 647 -35.09 7.14 -25.56
C VAL A 647 -35.28 6.54 -26.95
N GLN A 648 -34.83 5.32 -27.14
CA GLN A 648 -35.11 4.59 -28.38
C GLN A 648 -36.62 4.31 -28.44
N PRO A 649 -37.22 4.41 -29.63
CA PRO A 649 -38.62 4.05 -29.79
C PRO A 649 -38.89 2.67 -29.20
N PRO A 650 -40.01 2.45 -28.50
CA PRO A 650 -40.33 1.17 -27.84
C PRO A 650 -40.18 -0.06 -28.73
N GLU A 651 -40.38 0.12 -30.05
CA GLU A 651 -40.20 -0.91 -31.07
C GLU A 651 -38.77 -1.42 -31.19
N LYS A 652 -37.76 -0.55 -31.11
CA LYS A 652 -36.33 -0.94 -31.16
C LYS A 652 -35.89 -1.64 -29.87
N VAL A 653 -36.44 -1.25 -28.73
CA VAL A 653 -36.17 -1.92 -27.43
C VAL A 653 -36.77 -3.32 -27.44
N ALA A 654 -38.01 -3.49 -27.94
CA ALA A 654 -38.65 -4.79 -28.06
C ALA A 654 -37.92 -5.71 -29.05
N GLN A 655 -37.45 -5.18 -30.18
CA GLN A 655 -36.69 -5.92 -31.18
C GLN A 655 -35.35 -6.43 -30.63
N ARG A 656 -34.61 -5.58 -29.90
CA ARG A 656 -33.33 -5.93 -29.27
C ARG A 656 -33.49 -6.92 -28.13
N SER A 657 -34.56 -6.79 -27.33
CA SER A 657 -34.91 -7.77 -26.30
C SER A 657 -35.27 -9.14 -26.91
N ALA A 658 -35.97 -9.17 -28.02
CA ALA A 658 -36.29 -10.38 -28.75
C ALA A 658 -35.05 -11.04 -29.37
N GLU A 659 -34.11 -10.26 -29.90
CA GLU A 659 -32.82 -10.78 -30.41
C GLU A 659 -31.95 -11.37 -29.31
N VAL A 660 -31.83 -10.70 -28.15
CA VAL A 660 -31.11 -11.21 -26.99
C VAL A 660 -31.75 -12.50 -26.46
N MET A 661 -33.08 -12.54 -26.35
CA MET A 661 -33.82 -13.75 -25.94
C MET A 661 -33.70 -14.88 -26.95
N ALA A 662 -33.67 -14.58 -28.26
CA ALA A 662 -33.45 -15.57 -29.31
C ALA A 662 -32.01 -16.15 -29.24
N ALA A 663 -31.01 -15.30 -29.03
CA ALA A 663 -29.62 -15.72 -28.84
C ALA A 663 -29.43 -16.58 -27.57
N LEU A 664 -30.08 -16.23 -26.46
CA LEU A 664 -30.09 -17.01 -25.24
C LEU A 664 -30.79 -18.37 -25.43
N ARG A 665 -31.92 -18.41 -26.13
CA ARG A 665 -32.63 -19.68 -26.45
C ARG A 665 -31.83 -20.57 -27.40
N ALA A 666 -31.13 -19.99 -28.39
CA ALA A 666 -30.25 -20.75 -29.28
C ALA A 666 -29.06 -21.36 -28.53
N ARG A 667 -28.54 -20.67 -27.51
CA ARG A 667 -27.40 -21.11 -26.72
C ARG A 667 -27.75 -22.10 -25.60
N PHE A 668 -28.95 -22.00 -25.02
CA PHE A 668 -29.41 -22.84 -23.91
C PHE A 668 -30.56 -23.80 -24.26
N GLY A 669 -31.12 -23.68 -25.46
CA GLY A 669 -32.21 -24.56 -25.95
C GLY A 669 -31.75 -25.88 -26.54
N GLY A 670 -30.46 -26.20 -26.58
CA GLY A 670 -29.89 -27.42 -27.14
C GLY A 670 -29.69 -28.59 -26.17
N ALA A 671 -30.20 -28.49 -24.95
CA ALA A 671 -30.07 -29.55 -23.95
C ALA A 671 -31.46 -30.12 -23.58
N LYS A 672 -32.11 -30.77 -24.54
CA LYS A 672 -33.16 -31.77 -24.32
C LYS A 672 -33.27 -32.65 -25.56
N ALA A 673 -32.61 -33.77 -25.57
CA ALA A 673 -33.02 -35.08 -26.11
C ALA A 673 -32.05 -36.13 -25.53
#